data_9cf3f042374ba2d4703581934650b232
#
_entry.id   9cf3f042374ba2d4703581934650b232
#
_cell.length_a   1.000
_cell.length_b   1.000
_cell.length_c   1.000
_cell.angle_alpha   90.00
_cell.angle_beta   90.00
_cell.angle_gamma   90.00
#
_symmetry.space_group_name_H-M   'P 1'
#
loop_
_entity.id
_entity.type
_entity.pdbx_description
1 polymer ?
#
loop_
_entity_poly.entity_id
_entity_poly.type
_entity_poly.pdbx_seq_one_letter_code
_entity_poly.pdbx_strand_id
1 'polypeptide(L)'
;MRACRERLSRPTLSLVFAPRATHTREAYFTPSFVARASPAHDRSARTGGAFDRPGCGGGAATARTFASTYAPCARELGADDARGGERTTVDMSRDPPPPEGFNVVREGAARALQRANDVFYNKPQVVNRDLSLAMIREYQRVRAEEHANGTAKRNRRARGAACMTAKDDVLVGALTSEAEREALFRTAEEHGVIKDAAAAAAAAATDGDDATVEVAKEPLRGLTILEGMSATGLRALRYAQELDDVGCVVANDLDPKAAEAIERNKAYNIACSPHLEEKISKVIPHNQDVRMVCMTHEKMFDVVDLDPYGSPSTLLDGAVQTVKEGGLLLVTATDMAVLCGNNGEVAWAKYGSYPLRAKYCHEMAVRTLLGAVANAAIKHKRHIVPVLSLSIDFYIRVFVRVYTSPLQMKNTPTKLSYVFQCVGCDSHELQPVGRMVTKGNVTKYQPGAGPVVPQRCNDCGWHYNMGGPIWSDPIHDKQWVKNVLAEVEKNKDAYPGYNKIHALLTLADEELLDVPLHYDLHSMGGTLKVTPPNAWLFKSAIINAGYRVSSAHSNPLGVKTDAPAEALWDILRCWAKDHPPKAQPQPTPGEAILAKEPKLIANWTRVPNAQSKSQREGTPRFPVNPEENWGPKRRAGTAKGKNERVSKKARDEEYE
;
A
#
# COMPACT_ATOMS: atom_id res chain seq x y z
N MET A 1 28.38 54.30 -34.75
CA MET A 1 29.32 55.32 -34.24
C MET A 1 29.81 54.84 -32.90
N ARG A 2 31.11 54.56 -32.84
CA ARG A 2 32.14 54.80 -31.80
C ARG A 2 31.71 54.53 -30.37
N ALA A 3 32.19 53.48 -29.75
CA ALA A 3 33.52 53.22 -29.19
C ALA A 3 33.68 53.91 -27.82
N CYS A 4 33.87 53.13 -26.76
CA CYS A 4 35.06 53.24 -25.91
C CYS A 4 35.21 51.98 -25.05
N ARG A 5 36.40 51.40 -25.16
CA ARG A 5 36.96 50.37 -24.25
C ARG A 5 37.48 51.08 -23.01
N GLU A 6 37.41 50.42 -21.86
CA GLU A 6 38.51 50.47 -20.89
C GLU A 6 38.59 49.21 -20.06
N ARG A 7 39.81 48.68 -19.96
CA ARG A 7 40.26 47.54 -19.17
C ARG A 7 40.70 48.04 -17.80
N LEU A 8 40.51 47.27 -16.76
CA LEU A 8 41.39 47.21 -15.57
C LEU A 8 41.26 45.83 -14.92
N SER A 9 42.25 45.04 -15.09
CA SER A 9 43.31 44.43 -14.28
C SER A 9 42.84 43.68 -13.02
N ARG A 10 43.17 42.37 -13.03
CA ARG A 10 43.20 41.44 -11.90
C ARG A 10 44.34 41.77 -10.93
N PRO A 11 44.24 41.35 -9.67
CA PRO A 11 45.42 40.82 -8.99
C PRO A 11 45.27 39.35 -8.62
N THR A 12 46.24 38.59 -9.02
CA THR A 12 46.67 37.28 -8.55
C THR A 12 47.13 37.39 -7.09
N LEU A 13 46.70 36.43 -6.26
CA LEU A 13 47.32 36.17 -4.96
C LEU A 13 47.75 34.73 -4.88
N SER A 14 49.04 34.60 -4.65
CA SER A 14 49.86 33.40 -4.64
C SER A 14 49.61 32.54 -3.38
N LEU A 15 49.61 31.23 -3.61
CA LEU A 15 49.77 30.20 -2.58
C LEU A 15 51.21 30.23 -2.05
N VAL A 16 51.39 30.33 -0.74
CA VAL A 16 52.63 30.01 -0.03
C VAL A 16 52.44 28.73 0.74
N PHE A 17 53.19 27.71 0.34
CA PHE A 17 53.42 26.47 1.11
C PHE A 17 54.56 26.70 2.12
N ALA A 18 54.44 26.22 3.36
CA ALA A 18 55.54 25.82 4.23
C ALA A 18 55.07 24.91 5.37
N PRO A 19 55.97 24.18 6.09
CA PRO A 19 55.88 22.73 6.09
C PRO A 19 55.63 22.07 7.47
N ARG A 20 55.55 20.75 7.45
CA ARG A 20 55.42 19.75 8.51
C ARG A 20 56.24 20.05 9.79
N ALA A 21 55.64 19.79 10.95
CA ALA A 21 56.33 19.32 12.14
C ALA A 21 55.55 18.15 12.78
N THR A 22 56.31 17.13 13.11
CA THR A 22 55.99 15.82 13.69
C THR A 22 55.95 15.86 15.23
N HIS A 23 55.38 14.78 15.81
CA HIS A 23 55.42 14.30 17.22
C HIS A 23 54.25 14.80 18.10
N THR A 24 53.61 13.97 18.91
CA THR A 24 53.75 12.64 19.55
C THR A 24 52.46 12.29 20.27
N ARG A 25 52.09 11.01 20.26
CA ARG A 25 51.54 10.11 21.31
C ARG A 25 50.54 10.59 22.38
N GLU A 26 49.47 9.77 22.44
CA GLU A 26 48.86 9.15 23.64
C GLU A 26 47.89 9.98 24.49
N ALA A 27 46.60 9.55 24.46
CA ALA A 27 45.91 9.13 25.68
C ALA A 27 44.55 8.48 25.34
N TYR A 28 44.48 7.18 25.58
CA TYR A 28 43.22 6.42 25.68
C TYR A 28 42.43 6.87 26.90
N PHE A 29 41.15 7.22 26.72
CA PHE A 29 40.18 7.31 27.81
C PHE A 29 39.12 6.24 27.59
N THR A 30 39.17 5.16 28.38
CA THR A 30 38.09 4.21 28.64
C THR A 30 37.27 4.71 29.82
N PRO A 31 35.93 4.76 29.74
CA PRO A 31 35.11 4.88 30.94
C PRO A 31 34.79 3.51 31.52
N SER A 32 35.23 3.27 32.74
CA SER A 32 34.95 2.12 33.57
C SER A 32 33.47 2.07 33.94
N PHE A 33 32.82 0.97 33.67
CA PHE A 33 31.51 0.63 34.24
C PHE A 33 31.70 0.15 35.69
N VAL A 34 31.17 0.89 36.65
CA VAL A 34 31.01 0.45 38.03
C VAL A 34 29.66 -0.26 38.15
N ALA A 35 29.71 -1.58 38.29
CA ALA A 35 28.55 -2.39 38.69
C ALA A 35 28.25 -2.19 40.17
N ARG A 36 27.07 -1.69 40.48
CA ARG A 36 26.50 -1.77 41.84
C ARG A 36 25.65 -3.03 41.96
N ALA A 37 26.11 -3.94 42.79
CA ALA A 37 25.38 -5.09 43.27
C ALA A 37 24.25 -4.66 44.24
N SER A 38 23.06 -5.21 44.06
CA SER A 38 21.96 -5.18 45.03
C SER A 38 21.85 -6.52 45.73
N PRO A 39 21.51 -6.54 47.04
CA PRO A 39 21.57 -7.75 47.84
C PRO A 39 20.37 -8.68 47.63
N ALA A 40 20.64 -9.96 47.70
CA ALA A 40 19.69 -11.06 47.72
C ALA A 40 18.84 -11.06 49.02
N HIS A 41 17.52 -11.16 48.89
CA HIS A 41 16.62 -11.53 49.97
C HIS A 41 16.20 -12.99 49.79
N ASP A 42 16.65 -13.74 50.78
CA ASP A 42 16.30 -15.11 51.11
C ASP A 42 14.79 -15.25 51.39
N ARG A 43 14.14 -16.26 50.84
CA ARG A 43 12.79 -16.71 51.19
C ARG A 43 12.80 -18.19 51.45
N SER A 44 12.88 -18.47 52.73
CA SER A 44 12.58 -19.79 53.31
C SER A 44 11.08 -20.08 53.32
N ALA A 45 10.78 -21.35 53.16
CA ALA A 45 9.50 -22.03 53.13
C ALA A 45 8.58 -21.84 54.34
N ARG A 46 7.27 -21.91 54.08
CA ARG A 46 6.25 -22.57 54.96
C ARG A 46 4.99 -22.87 54.16
N THR A 47 4.73 -24.11 53.88
CA THR A 47 3.72 -25.07 54.39
C THR A 47 2.26 -24.57 54.49
N GLY A 48 1.37 -25.17 53.72
CA GLY A 48 0.20 -25.93 54.05
C GLY A 48 -1.04 -25.21 54.62
N GLY A 49 -2.16 -25.46 53.98
CA GLY A 49 -3.47 -25.17 54.52
C GLY A 49 -4.59 -25.39 53.50
N ALA A 50 -5.11 -26.60 53.47
CA ALA A 50 -6.36 -26.93 52.80
C ALA A 50 -7.53 -26.33 53.57
N PHE A 51 -8.53 -25.78 52.89
CA PHE A 51 -9.88 -25.65 53.40
C PHE A 51 -10.94 -25.91 52.35
N ASP A 52 -11.91 -26.66 52.80
CA ASP A 52 -13.03 -27.30 52.13
C ASP A 52 -14.01 -26.34 51.45
N ARG A 53 -14.72 -26.94 50.50
CA ARG A 53 -15.99 -26.47 49.94
C ARG A 53 -17.13 -26.62 50.98
N PRO A 54 -18.20 -25.83 50.84
CA PRO A 54 -19.50 -26.47 50.62
C PRO A 54 -20.25 -25.91 49.40
N GLY A 55 -20.91 -26.81 48.70
CA GLY A 55 -21.84 -26.54 47.66
C GLY A 55 -23.24 -26.21 48.15
N CYS A 56 -24.03 -25.69 47.24
CA CYS A 56 -25.49 -25.71 47.09
C CYS A 56 -25.81 -24.67 46.00
N GLY A 57 -26.61 -24.85 45.02
CA GLY A 57 -27.80 -25.54 44.79
C GLY A 57 -28.37 -25.01 43.48
N GLY A 58 -29.07 -25.83 42.73
CA GLY A 58 -29.49 -25.64 41.36
C GLY A 58 -30.50 -24.53 41.13
N GLY A 59 -30.52 -24.10 39.86
CA GLY A 59 -31.53 -23.24 39.28
C GLY A 59 -31.55 -23.42 37.76
N ALA A 60 -32.39 -24.30 37.26
CA ALA A 60 -32.66 -24.48 35.85
C ALA A 60 -33.36 -23.22 35.28
N ALA A 61 -32.77 -22.60 34.30
CA ALA A 61 -33.41 -21.60 33.48
C ALA A 61 -33.46 -22.09 32.03
N THR A 62 -34.65 -22.32 31.58
CA THR A 62 -35.14 -22.77 30.29
C THR A 62 -34.61 -21.92 29.13
N ALA A 63 -33.96 -22.59 28.21
CA ALA A 63 -33.68 -22.04 26.87
C ALA A 63 -34.99 -21.93 26.07
N ARG A 64 -35.36 -20.71 25.67
CA ARG A 64 -36.38 -20.45 24.68
C ARG A 64 -35.70 -20.35 23.31
N THR A 65 -35.83 -21.37 22.52
CA THR A 65 -35.61 -21.41 21.07
C THR A 65 -36.65 -20.51 20.37
N PHE A 66 -36.19 -19.48 19.70
CA PHE A 66 -36.96 -18.77 18.67
C PHE A 66 -36.58 -19.34 17.30
N ALA A 67 -37.42 -20.22 16.79
CA ALA A 67 -37.47 -20.61 15.41
C ALA A 67 -38.28 -19.55 14.65
N SER A 68 -37.67 -18.78 13.77
CA SER A 68 -38.37 -17.92 12.82
C SER A 68 -38.36 -18.59 11.45
N THR A 69 -39.49 -19.08 11.11
CA THR A 69 -39.89 -19.57 9.77
C THR A 69 -39.99 -18.39 8.79
N TYR A 70 -39.17 -18.39 7.74
CA TYR A 70 -39.45 -17.63 6.54
C TYR A 70 -39.64 -18.58 5.38
N ALA A 71 -40.87 -18.63 4.89
CA ALA A 71 -41.25 -19.26 3.64
C ALA A 71 -40.95 -18.33 2.45
N PRO A 72 -40.54 -18.85 1.28
CA PRO A 72 -40.33 -18.01 0.09
C PRO A 72 -41.67 -17.75 -0.60
N CYS A 73 -41.95 -16.47 -0.82
CA CYS A 73 -43.07 -16.02 -1.65
C CYS A 73 -42.63 -16.02 -3.12
N ALA A 74 -43.05 -17.02 -3.87
CA ALA A 74 -42.99 -17.01 -5.32
C ALA A 74 -44.07 -16.05 -5.86
N ARG A 75 -43.65 -15.04 -6.61
CA ARG A 75 -44.54 -14.29 -7.52
C ARG A 75 -44.04 -14.50 -8.95
N GLU A 76 -44.82 -15.24 -9.70
CA GLU A 76 -44.80 -15.24 -11.15
C GLU A 76 -45.12 -13.83 -11.67
N LEU A 77 -44.27 -13.32 -12.53
CA LEU A 77 -44.59 -12.24 -13.45
C LEU A 77 -44.12 -12.62 -14.85
N GLY A 78 -45.07 -12.48 -15.76
CA GLY A 78 -45.13 -12.96 -17.09
C GLY A 78 -43.99 -12.59 -18.03
N ALA A 79 -43.92 -13.39 -19.08
CA ALA A 79 -43.13 -13.21 -20.27
C ALA A 79 -43.54 -11.93 -21.01
N ASP A 80 -42.52 -11.22 -21.53
CA ASP A 80 -42.33 -10.76 -22.90
C ASP A 80 -41.30 -9.63 -22.94
N ASP A 81 -40.12 -9.86 -23.43
CA ASP A 81 -39.56 -9.20 -24.60
C ASP A 81 -38.19 -9.82 -24.97
N ALA A 82 -38.18 -10.50 -26.09
CA ALA A 82 -36.99 -11.06 -26.69
C ALA A 82 -36.29 -10.01 -27.52
N ARG A 83 -35.06 -9.62 -27.15
CA ARG A 83 -33.98 -9.24 -28.08
C ARG A 83 -32.66 -9.77 -27.58
N GLY A 84 -32.14 -10.70 -28.39
CA GLY A 84 -30.98 -11.53 -28.08
C GLY A 84 -29.68 -10.78 -27.97
N GLY A 85 -29.04 -10.98 -26.85
CA GLY A 85 -27.61 -11.01 -26.68
C GLY A 85 -27.31 -12.35 -26.06
N GLU A 86 -26.75 -13.28 -26.81
CA GLU A 86 -26.31 -14.57 -26.31
C GLU A 86 -25.29 -14.37 -25.19
N ARG A 87 -25.78 -14.45 -23.95
CA ARG A 87 -24.91 -14.74 -22.81
C ARG A 87 -24.56 -16.22 -22.91
N THR A 88 -23.41 -16.52 -23.48
CA THR A 88 -22.81 -17.84 -23.34
C THR A 88 -22.56 -18.11 -21.86
N THR A 89 -23.49 -18.77 -21.21
CA THR A 89 -23.25 -19.48 -19.95
C THR A 89 -22.19 -20.53 -20.26
N VAL A 90 -20.96 -20.32 -19.83
CA VAL A 90 -19.89 -21.32 -19.96
C VAL A 90 -20.33 -22.55 -19.16
N ASP A 91 -20.63 -23.62 -19.85
CA ASP A 91 -20.96 -24.90 -19.25
C ASP A 91 -19.73 -25.45 -18.51
N MET A 92 -19.70 -25.24 -17.20
CA MET A 92 -18.58 -25.58 -16.30
C MET A 92 -18.37 -27.09 -16.10
N SER A 93 -19.20 -27.93 -16.72
CA SER A 93 -19.13 -29.40 -16.65
C SER A 93 -18.08 -30.02 -17.61
N ARG A 94 -17.39 -29.23 -18.42
CA ARG A 94 -16.54 -29.70 -19.53
C ARG A 94 -15.05 -29.48 -19.36
N ASP A 95 -14.58 -29.04 -18.19
CA ASP A 95 -13.12 -28.94 -17.99
C ASP A 95 -12.50 -30.35 -18.10
N PRO A 96 -11.35 -30.51 -18.78
CA PRO A 96 -10.64 -31.78 -18.80
C PRO A 96 -10.23 -32.16 -17.38
N PRO A 97 -10.20 -33.48 -17.05
CA PRO A 97 -9.79 -33.92 -15.73
C PRO A 97 -8.34 -33.39 -15.43
N PRO A 98 -8.08 -32.96 -14.20
CA PRO A 98 -6.72 -32.56 -13.84
C PRO A 98 -5.76 -33.75 -13.95
N PRO A 99 -4.47 -33.52 -14.20
CA PRO A 99 -3.45 -34.56 -14.15
C PRO A 99 -3.47 -35.28 -12.80
N GLU A 100 -3.06 -36.55 -12.78
CA GLU A 100 -3.03 -37.34 -11.56
C GLU A 100 -2.25 -36.67 -10.42
N GLY A 101 -2.83 -36.65 -9.23
CA GLY A 101 -2.24 -36.02 -8.04
C GLY A 101 -2.41 -34.50 -7.94
N PHE A 102 -3.12 -33.85 -8.88
CA PHE A 102 -3.43 -32.42 -8.81
C PHE A 102 -4.91 -32.16 -8.49
N ASN A 103 -5.13 -31.12 -7.69
CA ASN A 103 -6.42 -30.48 -7.47
C ASN A 103 -6.50 -29.19 -8.28
N VAL A 104 -7.70 -28.81 -8.74
CA VAL A 104 -7.92 -27.55 -9.46
C VAL A 104 -8.41 -26.48 -8.50
N VAL A 105 -7.67 -25.38 -8.43
CA VAL A 105 -8.13 -24.13 -7.79
C VAL A 105 -8.66 -23.23 -8.89
N ARG A 106 -9.91 -22.81 -8.78
CA ARG A 106 -10.54 -21.85 -9.71
C ARG A 106 -10.66 -20.48 -9.06
N GLU A 107 -10.29 -19.45 -9.82
CA GLU A 107 -10.42 -18.07 -9.37
C GLU A 107 -10.66 -17.17 -10.59
N GLY A 108 -11.81 -16.51 -10.64
CA GLY A 108 -12.25 -15.80 -11.84
C GLY A 108 -12.30 -16.75 -13.06
N ALA A 109 -11.75 -16.31 -14.18
CA ALA A 109 -11.65 -17.12 -15.40
C ALA A 109 -10.48 -18.14 -15.36
N ALA A 110 -9.53 -18.00 -14.43
CA ALA A 110 -8.30 -18.79 -14.41
C ALA A 110 -8.40 -20.03 -13.49
N ARG A 111 -7.57 -21.01 -13.80
CA ARG A 111 -7.41 -22.25 -13.06
C ARG A 111 -5.95 -22.48 -12.74
N ALA A 112 -5.66 -22.96 -11.52
CA ALA A 112 -4.33 -23.39 -11.11
C ALA A 112 -4.36 -24.83 -10.63
N LEU A 113 -3.46 -25.63 -11.12
CA LEU A 113 -3.22 -26.99 -10.67
C LEU A 113 -2.38 -26.95 -9.40
N GLN A 114 -2.88 -27.55 -8.32
CA GLN A 114 -2.22 -27.58 -7.02
C GLN A 114 -2.03 -29.01 -6.58
N ARG A 115 -0.79 -29.35 -6.17
CA ARG A 115 -0.44 -30.60 -5.53
C ARG A 115 0.08 -30.31 -4.12
N ALA A 116 -0.10 -31.24 -3.17
CA ALA A 116 0.43 -31.10 -1.81
C ALA A 116 1.96 -30.84 -1.84
N ASN A 117 2.41 -29.79 -1.14
CA ASN A 117 3.83 -29.35 -1.04
C ASN A 117 4.47 -28.87 -2.37
N ASP A 118 3.68 -28.59 -3.39
CA ASP A 118 4.11 -27.91 -4.61
C ASP A 118 4.09 -26.39 -4.42
N VAL A 119 3.95 -25.63 -5.48
CA VAL A 119 3.97 -24.16 -5.46
C VAL A 119 2.85 -23.59 -4.58
N PHE A 120 3.14 -22.54 -3.85
CA PHE A 120 2.27 -21.94 -2.85
C PHE A 120 1.03 -21.25 -3.46
N TYR A 121 -0.15 -21.57 -2.94
CA TYR A 121 -1.39 -20.85 -3.19
C TYR A 121 -1.96 -20.30 -1.87
N ASN A 122 -2.29 -19.01 -1.83
CA ASN A 122 -2.91 -18.36 -0.69
C ASN A 122 -4.32 -17.86 -1.05
N LYS A 123 -5.35 -18.53 -0.50
CA LYS A 123 -6.76 -18.20 -0.74
C LYS A 123 -7.13 -16.76 -0.30
N PRO A 124 -6.72 -16.25 0.87
CA PRO A 124 -6.95 -14.87 1.28
C PRO A 124 -6.48 -13.81 0.28
N GLN A 125 -5.52 -14.11 -0.55
CA GLN A 125 -5.01 -13.20 -1.58
C GLN A 125 -5.96 -13.01 -2.78
N VAL A 126 -7.13 -13.66 -2.80
CA VAL A 126 -8.16 -13.40 -3.81
C VAL A 126 -8.53 -11.92 -3.86
N VAL A 127 -8.69 -11.27 -2.71
CA VAL A 127 -8.98 -9.83 -2.58
C VAL A 127 -7.88 -8.98 -3.22
N ASN A 128 -6.61 -9.36 -3.02
CA ASN A 128 -5.47 -8.69 -3.62
C ASN A 128 -5.49 -8.80 -5.15
N ARG A 129 -5.76 -10.01 -5.69
CA ARG A 129 -5.82 -10.25 -7.14
C ARG A 129 -7.01 -9.55 -7.79
N ASP A 130 -8.17 -9.55 -7.14
CA ASP A 130 -9.38 -8.84 -7.60
C ASP A 130 -9.17 -7.33 -7.65
N LEU A 131 -8.59 -6.74 -6.60
CA LEU A 131 -8.21 -5.33 -6.60
C LEU A 131 -7.23 -4.99 -7.72
N SER A 132 -6.24 -5.84 -7.97
CA SER A 132 -5.30 -5.63 -9.06
C SER A 132 -6.01 -5.56 -10.41
N LEU A 133 -6.92 -6.51 -10.69
CA LEU A 133 -7.73 -6.52 -11.93
C LEU A 133 -8.56 -5.24 -12.07
N ALA A 134 -9.30 -4.87 -11.03
CA ALA A 134 -10.14 -3.68 -11.04
C ALA A 134 -9.31 -2.40 -11.29
N MET A 135 -8.15 -2.29 -10.65
CA MET A 135 -7.24 -1.15 -10.80
C MET A 135 -6.58 -1.10 -12.20
N ILE A 136 -6.24 -2.25 -12.78
CA ILE A 136 -5.67 -2.30 -14.14
C ILE A 136 -6.74 -1.99 -15.18
N ARG A 137 -8.01 -2.41 -15.02
CA ARG A 137 -9.12 -2.01 -15.90
C ARG A 137 -9.30 -0.50 -15.94
N GLU A 138 -9.30 0.15 -14.78
CA GLU A 138 -9.37 1.61 -14.73
C GLU A 138 -8.12 2.26 -15.36
N TYR A 139 -6.95 1.68 -15.16
CA TYR A 139 -5.73 2.15 -15.81
C TYR A 139 -5.82 2.04 -17.34
N GLN A 140 -6.39 0.95 -17.88
CA GLN A 140 -6.62 0.79 -19.32
C GLN A 140 -7.53 1.90 -19.86
N ARG A 141 -8.64 2.18 -19.16
CA ARG A 141 -9.57 3.25 -19.52
C ARG A 141 -8.89 4.61 -19.56
N VAL A 142 -8.17 4.96 -18.48
CA VAL A 142 -7.44 6.25 -18.38
C VAL A 142 -6.35 6.35 -19.44
N ARG A 143 -5.60 5.28 -19.69
CA ARG A 143 -4.57 5.23 -20.74
C ARG A 143 -5.16 5.45 -22.13
N ALA A 144 -6.31 4.87 -22.43
CA ALA A 144 -7.02 5.07 -23.68
C ALA A 144 -7.47 6.54 -23.85
N GLU A 145 -8.01 7.16 -22.79
CA GLU A 145 -8.38 8.58 -22.79
C GLU A 145 -7.17 9.50 -22.96
N GLU A 146 -6.07 9.23 -22.24
CA GLU A 146 -4.81 9.98 -22.36
C GLU A 146 -4.25 9.89 -23.80
N HIS A 147 -4.36 8.74 -24.43
CA HIS A 147 -3.96 8.53 -25.81
C HIS A 147 -4.88 9.28 -26.79
N ALA A 148 -6.20 9.15 -26.63
CA ALA A 148 -7.19 9.82 -27.47
C ALA A 148 -7.06 11.35 -27.39
N ASN A 149 -6.80 11.90 -26.22
CA ASN A 149 -6.66 13.35 -25.98
C ASN A 149 -5.28 13.91 -26.36
N GLY A 150 -4.35 13.08 -26.83
CA GLY A 150 -2.98 13.47 -27.17
C GLY A 150 -2.14 13.95 -25.99
N THR A 151 -2.61 13.74 -24.74
CA THR A 151 -1.92 14.15 -23.51
C THR A 151 -0.60 13.39 -23.35
N ALA A 152 -0.53 12.17 -23.86
CA ALA A 152 0.69 11.38 -23.94
C ALA A 152 1.78 12.05 -24.82
N LYS A 153 1.40 12.73 -25.93
CA LYS A 153 2.33 13.48 -26.78
C LYS A 153 2.83 14.78 -26.13
N ARG A 154 1.99 15.49 -25.39
CA ARG A 154 2.36 16.72 -24.65
C ARG A 154 3.40 16.43 -23.56
N ASN A 155 3.28 15.30 -22.90
CA ASN A 155 4.25 14.81 -21.92
C ASN A 155 5.56 14.34 -22.58
N ARG A 156 5.56 13.86 -23.84
CA ARG A 156 6.77 13.56 -24.62
C ARG A 156 7.51 14.82 -25.10
N ARG A 157 6.81 15.87 -25.53
CA ARG A 157 7.43 17.13 -26.00
C ARG A 157 8.01 17.98 -24.86
N ALA A 158 7.44 17.93 -23.66
CA ALA A 158 8.01 18.54 -22.46
C ALA A 158 9.29 17.84 -21.97
N ARG A 159 9.65 16.71 -22.57
CA ARG A 159 10.85 15.93 -22.36
C ARG A 159 11.68 16.03 -23.61
N GLY A 160 12.64 16.93 -23.61
CA GLY A 160 13.66 16.97 -24.64
C GLY A 160 14.11 15.55 -24.95
N ALA A 161 14.10 15.21 -26.22
CA ALA A 161 14.47 13.96 -26.84
C ALA A 161 15.61 13.21 -26.12
N ALA A 162 15.28 12.40 -25.12
CA ALA A 162 16.08 11.26 -24.74
C ALA A 162 15.39 10.04 -25.37
N CYS A 163 15.45 10.00 -26.69
CA CYS A 163 15.16 8.80 -27.46
C CYS A 163 16.21 7.77 -27.07
N MET A 164 15.77 6.57 -26.71
CA MET A 164 16.62 5.40 -26.61
C MET A 164 17.39 5.26 -27.92
N THR A 165 18.69 5.49 -27.89
CA THR A 165 19.58 5.15 -28.98
C THR A 165 20.01 3.70 -28.80
N ALA A 166 20.31 3.02 -29.92
CA ALA A 166 20.76 1.61 -29.99
C ALA A 166 21.97 1.22 -29.09
N LYS A 167 22.42 2.11 -28.21
CA LYS A 167 23.45 1.84 -27.19
C LYS A 167 22.89 1.15 -25.93
N ASP A 168 21.58 1.17 -25.73
CA ASP A 168 20.95 0.54 -24.56
C ASP A 168 20.82 -0.98 -24.73
N ASP A 169 20.90 -1.48 -25.99
CA ASP A 169 20.87 -2.92 -26.30
C ASP A 169 22.14 -3.67 -25.85
N VAL A 170 23.25 -2.98 -25.65
CA VAL A 170 24.54 -3.59 -25.29
C VAL A 170 24.61 -4.00 -23.82
N LEU A 171 23.85 -3.34 -22.93
CA LEU A 171 23.82 -3.68 -21.49
C LEU A 171 22.90 -4.87 -21.19
N VAL A 172 21.86 -5.10 -21.98
CA VAL A 172 20.97 -6.25 -21.87
C VAL A 172 21.72 -7.56 -22.20
N GLY A 173 22.80 -7.45 -22.97
CA GLY A 173 23.60 -8.58 -23.45
C GLY A 173 24.40 -9.36 -22.44
N ALA A 174 24.61 -8.86 -21.22
CA ALA A 174 25.61 -9.42 -20.31
C ALA A 174 25.05 -10.37 -19.22
N LEU A 175 23.74 -10.50 -19.07
CA LEU A 175 23.14 -11.07 -17.85
C LEU A 175 22.14 -12.23 -18.05
N THR A 176 21.79 -12.58 -19.28
CA THR A 176 20.94 -13.75 -19.59
C THR A 176 21.62 -14.62 -20.65
N SER A 177 21.32 -15.93 -20.64
CA SER A 177 21.81 -16.79 -21.73
C SER A 177 21.23 -16.32 -23.07
N GLU A 178 21.99 -16.50 -24.15
CA GLU A 178 21.60 -16.07 -25.50
C GLU A 178 20.26 -16.70 -25.93
N ALA A 179 19.98 -17.93 -25.49
CA ALA A 179 18.73 -18.64 -25.72
C ALA A 179 17.53 -18.02 -24.97
N GLU A 180 17.73 -17.55 -23.74
CA GLU A 180 16.68 -16.89 -22.96
C GLU A 180 16.35 -15.49 -23.52
N ARG A 181 17.35 -14.78 -24.02
CA ARG A 181 17.19 -13.52 -24.75
C ARG A 181 16.40 -13.73 -26.03
N GLU A 182 16.81 -14.69 -26.87
CA GLU A 182 16.10 -15.00 -28.10
C GLU A 182 14.66 -15.42 -27.86
N ALA A 183 14.37 -16.19 -26.81
CA ALA A 183 13.01 -16.58 -26.46
C ALA A 183 12.17 -15.39 -26.02
N LEU A 184 12.69 -14.52 -25.15
CA LEU A 184 12.00 -13.33 -24.67
C LEU A 184 11.77 -12.31 -25.80
N PHE A 185 12.77 -12.08 -26.66
CA PHE A 185 12.70 -11.17 -27.81
C PHE A 185 11.78 -11.73 -28.89
N ARG A 186 11.86 -13.03 -29.20
CA ARG A 186 11.01 -13.69 -30.21
C ARG A 186 9.54 -13.63 -29.81
N THR A 187 9.21 -13.92 -28.57
CA THR A 187 7.84 -13.84 -28.04
C THR A 187 7.36 -12.37 -27.99
N ALA A 188 8.23 -11.42 -27.66
CA ALA A 188 7.90 -10.00 -27.68
C ALA A 188 7.74 -9.43 -29.10
N GLU A 189 8.51 -9.94 -30.08
CA GLU A 189 8.35 -9.63 -31.53
C GLU A 189 7.08 -10.25 -32.11
N GLU A 190 6.80 -11.52 -31.82
CA GLU A 190 5.59 -12.23 -32.25
C GLU A 190 4.32 -11.53 -31.75
N HIS A 191 4.37 -10.94 -30.56
CA HIS A 191 3.27 -10.15 -29.98
C HIS A 191 3.29 -8.66 -30.32
N GLY A 192 4.17 -8.21 -31.25
CA GLY A 192 4.18 -6.85 -31.76
C GLY A 192 4.78 -5.78 -30.82
N VAL A 193 5.44 -6.19 -29.73
CA VAL A 193 5.99 -5.27 -28.70
C VAL A 193 7.29 -4.58 -29.18
N ILE A 194 8.07 -5.20 -30.07
CA ILE A 194 9.42 -4.75 -30.46
C ILE A 194 9.52 -4.25 -31.92
N LYS A 195 8.62 -4.61 -32.82
CA LYS A 195 8.75 -4.35 -34.29
C LYS A 195 8.96 -2.89 -34.71
N ASP A 196 8.81 -1.90 -33.85
CA ASP A 196 8.72 -0.50 -34.27
C ASP A 196 9.80 0.43 -33.75
N ALA A 197 10.84 -0.03 -33.07
CA ALA A 197 11.97 0.82 -32.70
C ALA A 197 12.77 1.20 -33.96
N ALA A 198 12.91 0.28 -34.95
CA ALA A 198 13.57 0.52 -36.21
C ALA A 198 12.72 1.40 -37.17
N ALA A 199 11.39 1.21 -37.20
CA ALA A 199 10.49 2.02 -38.00
C ALA A 199 10.36 3.46 -37.47
N ALA A 200 10.37 3.64 -36.13
CA ALA A 200 10.38 4.97 -35.51
C ALA A 200 11.70 5.74 -35.76
N ALA A 201 12.84 5.04 -35.83
CA ALA A 201 14.13 5.64 -36.17
C ALA A 201 14.22 6.05 -37.65
N ALA A 202 13.62 5.26 -38.56
CA ALA A 202 13.58 5.59 -39.99
C ALA A 202 12.65 6.78 -40.30
N ALA A 203 11.55 6.93 -39.56
CA ALA A 203 10.61 8.06 -39.72
C ALA A 203 11.16 9.40 -39.19
N ALA A 204 12.18 9.36 -38.30
CA ALA A 204 12.80 10.57 -37.76
C ALA A 204 13.90 11.18 -38.68
N ALA A 205 14.27 10.50 -39.78
CA ALA A 205 15.39 10.88 -40.63
C ALA A 205 14.99 11.68 -41.90
N THR A 206 13.71 11.98 -42.11
CA THR A 206 13.26 12.82 -43.25
C THR A 206 12.70 14.15 -42.73
N ASP A 207 13.59 15.09 -42.50
CA ASP A 207 13.26 16.51 -42.37
C ASP A 207 13.21 17.14 -43.75
N GLY A 208 12.08 17.66 -44.14
CA GLY A 208 11.89 18.45 -45.35
C GLY A 208 10.44 18.87 -45.53
N ASP A 209 10.17 20.17 -45.26
CA ASP A 209 9.06 21.02 -45.69
C ASP A 209 7.61 20.74 -45.27
N ASP A 210 7.12 21.67 -44.50
CA ASP A 210 5.81 22.32 -44.34
C ASP A 210 4.65 21.77 -45.18
N ALA A 211 4.02 20.73 -44.70
CA ALA A 211 2.64 20.40 -45.00
C ALA A 211 2.01 19.87 -43.71
N THR A 212 0.88 20.46 -43.29
CA THR A 212 0.04 20.00 -42.19
C THR A 212 -0.55 18.61 -42.51
N VAL A 213 0.29 17.60 -42.50
CA VAL A 213 -0.15 16.21 -42.56
C VAL A 213 -0.73 15.89 -41.17
N GLU A 214 -2.03 15.63 -41.12
CA GLU A 214 -2.63 14.92 -39.98
C GLU A 214 -1.90 13.59 -39.84
N VAL A 215 -0.88 13.55 -38.99
CA VAL A 215 -0.17 12.32 -38.67
C VAL A 215 -1.19 11.40 -38.01
N ALA A 216 -1.60 10.35 -38.70
CA ALA A 216 -2.48 9.32 -38.18
C ALA A 216 -1.94 8.88 -36.82
N LYS A 217 -2.78 8.93 -35.77
CA LYS A 217 -2.38 8.52 -34.44
C LYS A 217 -2.04 7.04 -34.48
N GLU A 218 -0.82 6.67 -34.10
CA GLU A 218 -0.46 5.25 -33.96
C GLU A 218 -1.48 4.55 -33.05
N PRO A 219 -1.92 3.34 -33.40
CA PRO A 219 -2.86 2.60 -32.57
C PRO A 219 -2.28 2.37 -31.16
N LEU A 220 -3.15 2.40 -30.16
CA LEU A 220 -2.75 2.10 -28.79
C LEU A 220 -2.40 0.61 -28.70
N ARG A 221 -1.17 0.29 -28.28
CA ARG A 221 -0.71 -1.10 -28.16
C ARG A 221 -1.26 -1.72 -26.88
N GLY A 222 -1.43 -3.03 -26.87
CA GLY A 222 -1.81 -3.79 -25.68
C GLY A 222 -0.83 -3.60 -24.51
N LEU A 223 -1.33 -3.80 -23.28
CA LEU A 223 -0.54 -3.62 -22.06
C LEU A 223 0.61 -4.62 -21.96
N THR A 224 1.77 -4.13 -21.55
CA THR A 224 2.89 -4.96 -21.08
C THR A 224 2.87 -4.99 -19.55
N ILE A 225 2.72 -6.19 -18.96
CA ILE A 225 2.56 -6.40 -17.52
C ILE A 225 3.71 -7.26 -17.01
N LEU A 226 4.34 -6.85 -15.91
CA LEU A 226 5.27 -7.68 -15.13
C LEU A 226 4.60 -8.09 -13.82
N GLU A 227 4.38 -9.38 -13.63
CA GLU A 227 4.09 -9.97 -12.33
C GLU A 227 5.42 -10.50 -11.77
N GLY A 228 5.97 -9.81 -10.76
CA GLY A 228 7.35 -10.03 -10.32
C GLY A 228 7.57 -11.31 -9.52
N MET A 229 6.55 -11.84 -8.84
CA MET A 229 6.56 -13.07 -8.05
C MET A 229 5.27 -13.84 -8.30
N SER A 230 5.27 -14.64 -9.36
CA SER A 230 4.06 -15.20 -9.96
C SER A 230 3.60 -16.51 -9.32
N ALA A 231 4.50 -17.23 -8.64
CA ALA A 231 4.24 -18.52 -7.99
C ALA A 231 3.54 -19.52 -8.94
N THR A 232 2.22 -19.72 -8.81
CA THR A 232 1.44 -20.61 -9.69
C THR A 232 1.07 -19.99 -11.04
N GLY A 233 1.33 -18.71 -11.28
CA GLY A 233 0.88 -17.97 -12.45
C GLY A 233 -0.61 -17.61 -12.45
N LEU A 234 -1.33 -17.88 -11.37
CA LEU A 234 -2.77 -17.67 -11.32
C LEU A 234 -3.18 -16.21 -11.61
N ARG A 235 -2.43 -15.25 -11.05
CA ARG A 235 -2.67 -13.82 -11.28
C ARG A 235 -2.37 -13.42 -12.72
N ALA A 236 -1.24 -13.86 -13.28
CA ALA A 236 -0.88 -13.63 -14.69
C ALA A 236 -1.94 -14.20 -15.64
N LEU A 237 -2.42 -15.43 -15.38
CA LEU A 237 -3.48 -16.06 -16.14
C LEU A 237 -4.80 -15.28 -16.05
N ARG A 238 -5.14 -14.73 -14.88
CA ARG A 238 -6.30 -13.85 -14.72
C ARG A 238 -6.13 -12.56 -15.53
N TYR A 239 -4.95 -11.94 -15.49
CA TYR A 239 -4.65 -10.74 -16.28
C TYR A 239 -4.84 -10.99 -17.78
N ALA A 240 -4.29 -12.10 -18.28
CA ALA A 240 -4.40 -12.42 -19.70
C ALA A 240 -5.84 -12.73 -20.14
N GLN A 241 -6.62 -13.44 -19.32
CA GLN A 241 -7.97 -13.86 -19.68
C GLN A 241 -9.04 -12.78 -19.43
N GLU A 242 -8.92 -12.03 -18.33
CA GLU A 242 -9.97 -11.15 -17.81
C GLU A 242 -9.78 -9.67 -18.15
N LEU A 243 -8.57 -9.25 -18.57
CA LEU A 243 -8.34 -7.90 -19.06
C LEU A 243 -8.52 -7.83 -20.58
N ASP A 244 -8.91 -6.65 -21.03
CA ASP A 244 -8.93 -6.32 -22.46
C ASP A 244 -7.56 -5.79 -22.89
N ASP A 245 -7.25 -5.90 -24.19
CA ASP A 245 -6.07 -5.30 -24.80
C ASP A 245 -4.76 -5.51 -24.01
N VAL A 246 -4.48 -6.77 -23.67
CA VAL A 246 -3.20 -7.21 -23.10
C VAL A 246 -2.25 -7.58 -24.24
N GLY A 247 -1.06 -6.98 -24.28
CA GLY A 247 0.01 -7.32 -25.21
C GLY A 247 0.80 -8.54 -24.73
N CYS A 248 1.34 -8.48 -23.51
CA CYS A 248 1.99 -9.62 -22.87
C CYS A 248 1.96 -9.50 -21.33
N VAL A 249 2.06 -10.65 -20.65
CA VAL A 249 2.20 -10.76 -19.19
C VAL A 249 3.45 -11.59 -18.90
N VAL A 250 4.51 -10.95 -18.44
CA VAL A 250 5.71 -11.64 -17.95
C VAL A 250 5.42 -12.13 -16.54
N ALA A 251 5.23 -13.44 -16.40
CA ALA A 251 4.97 -14.14 -15.15
C ALA A 251 6.31 -14.64 -14.60
N ASN A 252 6.97 -13.80 -13.79
CA ASN A 252 8.31 -14.07 -13.27
C ASN A 252 8.28 -14.69 -11.88
N ASP A 253 9.18 -15.63 -11.62
CA ASP A 253 9.48 -16.11 -10.26
C ASP A 253 10.95 -16.51 -10.15
N LEU A 254 11.50 -16.40 -8.94
CA LEU A 254 12.88 -16.83 -8.64
C LEU A 254 13.00 -18.35 -8.57
N ASP A 255 11.92 -19.06 -8.18
CA ASP A 255 11.91 -20.51 -8.06
C ASP A 255 11.64 -21.17 -9.44
N PRO A 256 12.57 -21.97 -10.00
CA PRO A 256 12.35 -22.66 -11.26
C PRO A 256 11.12 -23.58 -11.25
N LYS A 257 10.74 -24.14 -10.09
CA LYS A 257 9.51 -24.93 -9.96
C LYS A 257 8.25 -24.08 -10.15
N ALA A 258 8.30 -22.79 -9.79
CA ALA A 258 7.22 -21.87 -10.07
C ALA A 258 7.09 -21.61 -11.58
N ALA A 259 8.21 -21.41 -12.29
CA ALA A 259 8.18 -21.26 -13.76
C ALA A 259 7.59 -22.50 -14.46
N GLU A 260 7.97 -23.71 -14.04
CA GLU A 260 7.35 -24.96 -14.52
C GLU A 260 5.85 -25.04 -14.19
N ALA A 261 5.45 -24.58 -13.00
CA ALA A 261 4.04 -24.56 -12.61
C ALA A 261 3.23 -23.55 -13.44
N ILE A 262 3.80 -22.41 -13.77
CA ILE A 262 3.19 -21.40 -14.64
C ILE A 262 2.93 -21.99 -16.02
N GLU A 263 3.93 -22.65 -16.62
CA GLU A 263 3.80 -23.28 -17.94
C GLU A 263 2.73 -24.38 -17.93
N ARG A 264 2.77 -25.27 -16.93
CA ARG A 264 1.75 -26.31 -16.74
C ARG A 264 0.33 -25.73 -16.60
N ASN A 265 0.19 -24.67 -15.80
CA ASN A 265 -1.10 -24.03 -15.60
C ASN A 265 -1.57 -23.29 -16.85
N LYS A 266 -0.67 -22.68 -17.61
CA LYS A 266 -0.94 -22.08 -18.92
C LYS A 266 -1.53 -23.12 -19.87
N ALA A 267 -0.85 -24.28 -20.06
CA ALA A 267 -1.31 -25.36 -20.91
C ALA A 267 -2.68 -25.90 -20.46
N TYR A 268 -2.91 -26.06 -19.16
CA TYR A 268 -4.18 -26.51 -18.61
C TYR A 268 -5.31 -25.51 -18.87
N ASN A 269 -5.07 -24.21 -18.75
CA ASN A 269 -6.07 -23.18 -19.05
C ASN A 269 -6.42 -23.13 -20.54
N ILE A 270 -5.46 -23.34 -21.44
CA ILE A 270 -5.73 -23.47 -22.89
C ILE A 270 -6.63 -24.69 -23.14
N ALA A 271 -6.32 -25.83 -22.53
CA ALA A 271 -7.16 -27.04 -22.68
C ALA A 271 -8.58 -26.86 -22.13
N CYS A 272 -8.74 -26.09 -21.03
CA CYS A 272 -10.06 -25.78 -20.46
C CYS A 272 -10.83 -24.72 -21.26
N SER A 273 -10.15 -23.82 -21.94
CA SER A 273 -10.75 -22.67 -22.63
C SER A 273 -10.04 -22.39 -23.96
N PRO A 274 -10.19 -23.28 -24.97
CA PRO A 274 -9.49 -23.15 -26.26
C PRO A 274 -9.81 -21.85 -26.99
N HIS A 275 -10.99 -21.28 -26.81
CA HIS A 275 -11.41 -19.99 -27.38
C HIS A 275 -10.63 -18.79 -26.81
N LEU A 276 -9.92 -18.97 -25.69
CA LEU A 276 -9.02 -17.96 -25.09
C LEU A 276 -7.54 -18.26 -25.32
N GLU A 277 -7.19 -19.24 -26.16
CA GLU A 277 -5.81 -19.65 -26.40
C GLU A 277 -4.92 -18.45 -26.77
N GLU A 278 -5.36 -17.57 -27.68
CA GLU A 278 -4.63 -16.36 -28.05
C GLU A 278 -4.32 -15.47 -26.84
N LYS A 279 -5.31 -15.24 -25.97
CA LYS A 279 -5.13 -14.44 -24.75
C LYS A 279 -4.19 -15.12 -23.74
N ILE A 280 -4.37 -16.41 -23.51
CA ILE A 280 -3.57 -17.18 -22.53
C ILE A 280 -2.13 -17.31 -23.00
N SER A 281 -1.89 -17.44 -24.33
CA SER A 281 -0.55 -17.53 -24.91
C SER A 281 0.31 -16.28 -24.65
N LYS A 282 -0.31 -15.13 -24.37
CA LYS A 282 0.37 -13.89 -23.97
C LYS A 282 1.04 -13.94 -22.59
N VAL A 283 0.77 -14.98 -21.78
CA VAL A 283 1.51 -15.24 -20.54
C VAL A 283 2.85 -15.87 -20.86
N ILE A 284 3.93 -15.20 -20.46
CA ILE A 284 5.31 -15.60 -20.68
C ILE A 284 5.90 -16.00 -19.33
N PRO A 285 6.08 -17.31 -19.06
CA PRO A 285 6.80 -17.77 -17.87
C PRO A 285 8.27 -17.31 -17.93
N HIS A 286 8.76 -16.80 -16.79
CA HIS A 286 10.13 -16.30 -16.69
C HIS A 286 10.76 -16.71 -15.35
N ASN A 287 12.00 -17.18 -15.35
CA ASN A 287 12.69 -17.59 -14.14
C ASN A 287 13.93 -16.72 -13.89
N GLN A 288 13.76 -15.67 -13.11
CA GLN A 288 14.84 -14.73 -12.79
C GLN A 288 14.59 -14.03 -11.46
N ASP A 289 15.64 -13.49 -10.86
CA ASP A 289 15.50 -12.50 -9.79
C ASP A 289 14.81 -11.26 -10.32
N VAL A 290 13.65 -10.92 -9.75
CA VAL A 290 12.85 -9.76 -10.19
C VAL A 290 13.64 -8.45 -10.12
N ARG A 291 14.65 -8.34 -9.23
CA ARG A 291 15.54 -7.18 -9.17
C ARG A 291 16.32 -7.02 -10.48
N MET A 292 16.82 -8.14 -11.01
CA MET A 292 17.53 -8.15 -12.29
C MET A 292 16.59 -7.81 -13.43
N VAL A 293 15.38 -8.42 -13.46
CA VAL A 293 14.36 -8.08 -14.47
C VAL A 293 14.07 -6.58 -14.46
N CYS A 294 13.84 -5.98 -13.30
CA CYS A 294 13.54 -4.57 -13.19
C CYS A 294 14.70 -3.66 -13.60
N MET A 295 15.95 -4.04 -13.28
CA MET A 295 17.14 -3.23 -13.58
C MET A 295 17.55 -3.32 -15.05
N THR A 296 17.28 -4.43 -15.72
CA THR A 296 17.64 -4.62 -17.14
C THR A 296 16.57 -4.14 -18.12
N HIS A 297 15.35 -3.86 -17.66
CA HIS A 297 14.20 -3.48 -18.50
C HIS A 297 13.64 -2.10 -18.11
N GLU A 298 14.45 -1.05 -18.24
CA GLU A 298 14.03 0.33 -17.91
C GLU A 298 12.86 0.78 -18.78
N LYS A 299 11.79 1.28 -18.15
CA LYS A 299 10.56 1.83 -18.80
C LYS A 299 9.88 0.85 -19.77
N MET A 300 9.94 -0.45 -19.47
CA MET A 300 9.41 -1.48 -20.36
C MET A 300 7.96 -1.85 -20.08
N PHE A 301 7.51 -1.81 -18.84
CA PHE A 301 6.20 -2.32 -18.45
C PHE A 301 5.19 -1.19 -18.18
N ASP A 302 3.99 -1.32 -18.74
CA ASP A 302 2.87 -0.44 -18.45
C ASP A 302 2.38 -0.65 -17.02
N VAL A 303 2.44 -1.92 -16.54
CA VAL A 303 2.04 -2.33 -15.20
C VAL A 303 3.14 -3.20 -14.60
N VAL A 304 3.51 -2.92 -13.35
CA VAL A 304 4.42 -3.74 -12.55
C VAL A 304 3.72 -4.11 -11.25
N ASP A 305 3.56 -5.41 -10.99
CA ASP A 305 2.94 -5.95 -9.78
C ASP A 305 3.98 -6.69 -8.92
N LEU A 306 4.23 -6.14 -7.73
CA LEU A 306 5.15 -6.70 -6.74
C LEU A 306 4.37 -7.16 -5.51
N ASP A 307 4.33 -8.47 -5.30
CA ASP A 307 3.64 -9.11 -4.16
C ASP A 307 4.59 -10.05 -3.38
N PRO A 308 5.69 -9.51 -2.79
CA PRO A 308 6.66 -10.32 -2.06
C PRO A 308 6.12 -10.80 -0.70
N TYR A 309 6.69 -11.91 -0.22
CA TYR A 309 6.61 -12.22 1.21
C TYR A 309 7.45 -11.22 2.01
N GLY A 310 6.83 -10.57 3.00
CA GLY A 310 7.50 -9.61 3.86
C GLY A 310 7.62 -8.23 3.24
N SER A 311 8.84 -7.75 3.07
CA SER A 311 9.13 -6.37 2.67
C SER A 311 9.45 -6.24 1.18
N PRO A 312 8.85 -5.27 0.47
CA PRO A 312 9.23 -4.93 -0.90
C PRO A 312 10.47 -4.01 -0.98
N SER A 313 11.07 -3.60 0.12
CA SER A 313 12.02 -2.48 0.16
C SER A 313 13.20 -2.61 -0.81
N THR A 314 13.74 -3.83 -1.00
CA THR A 314 14.86 -4.11 -1.90
C THR A 314 14.47 -4.12 -3.38
N LEU A 315 13.18 -4.09 -3.68
CA LEU A 315 12.62 -4.15 -5.04
C LEU A 315 12.26 -2.76 -5.58
N LEU A 316 12.02 -1.79 -4.69
CA LEU A 316 11.42 -0.50 -5.04
C LEU A 316 12.26 0.30 -6.03
N ASP A 317 13.59 0.26 -5.89
CA ASP A 317 14.49 1.06 -6.74
C ASP A 317 14.43 0.62 -8.21
N GLY A 318 14.49 -0.69 -8.48
CA GLY A 318 14.31 -1.25 -9.82
C GLY A 318 12.89 -1.08 -10.33
N ALA A 319 11.89 -1.30 -9.47
CA ALA A 319 10.48 -1.20 -9.85
C ALA A 319 10.10 0.17 -10.40
N VAL A 320 10.54 1.24 -9.73
CA VAL A 320 10.26 2.61 -10.21
C VAL A 320 10.99 2.97 -11.51
N GLN A 321 12.03 2.24 -11.89
CA GLN A 321 12.75 2.43 -13.15
C GLN A 321 12.08 1.67 -14.29
N THR A 322 11.65 0.43 -14.07
CA THR A 322 11.10 -0.44 -15.11
C THR A 322 9.69 -0.07 -15.55
N VAL A 323 8.93 0.64 -14.73
CA VAL A 323 7.60 1.15 -15.07
C VAL A 323 7.70 2.24 -16.14
N LYS A 324 6.90 2.15 -17.20
CA LYS A 324 6.75 3.19 -18.24
C LYS A 324 6.30 4.52 -17.63
N GLU A 325 6.38 5.54 -18.44
CA GLU A 325 5.90 6.88 -18.11
C GLU A 325 4.39 6.91 -17.94
N GLY A 326 3.93 7.34 -16.77
CA GLY A 326 2.52 7.27 -16.40
C GLY A 326 2.01 5.84 -16.21
N GLY A 327 2.90 4.85 -16.14
CA GLY A 327 2.56 3.45 -15.87
C GLY A 327 2.11 3.24 -14.43
N LEU A 328 1.56 2.08 -14.14
CA LEU A 328 0.99 1.70 -12.85
C LEU A 328 1.92 0.73 -12.12
N LEU A 329 2.33 1.11 -10.91
CA LEU A 329 3.11 0.26 -9.99
C LEU A 329 2.22 -0.18 -8.83
N LEU A 330 2.13 -1.48 -8.62
CA LEU A 330 1.39 -2.15 -7.55
C LEU A 330 2.40 -2.76 -6.57
N VAL A 331 2.29 -2.42 -5.30
CA VAL A 331 3.24 -2.93 -4.29
C VAL A 331 2.50 -3.41 -3.05
N THR A 332 2.80 -4.65 -2.64
CA THR A 332 2.33 -5.24 -1.39
C THR A 332 3.45 -5.30 -0.36
N ALA A 333 3.12 -5.08 0.91
CA ALA A 333 4.00 -5.37 2.04
C ALA A 333 3.22 -6.16 3.10
N THR A 334 3.80 -7.28 3.57
CA THR A 334 3.18 -8.16 4.57
C THR A 334 3.91 -8.14 5.91
N ASP A 335 5.00 -7.39 6.05
CA ASP A 335 5.79 -7.27 7.28
C ASP A 335 5.18 -6.25 8.27
N MET A 336 3.87 -6.39 8.54
CA MET A 336 3.09 -5.48 9.38
C MET A 336 3.64 -5.34 10.81
N ALA A 337 4.26 -6.39 11.37
CA ALA A 337 4.93 -6.30 12.67
C ALA A 337 6.06 -5.25 12.67
N VAL A 338 6.76 -5.12 11.54
CA VAL A 338 7.81 -4.09 11.34
C VAL A 338 7.15 -2.73 11.13
N LEU A 339 6.22 -2.63 10.20
CA LEU A 339 5.57 -1.38 9.80
C LEU A 339 4.67 -0.76 10.88
N CYS A 340 4.12 -1.57 11.81
CA CYS A 340 3.26 -1.09 12.90
C CYS A 340 4.01 -0.88 14.24
N GLY A 341 5.35 -0.86 14.23
CA GLY A 341 6.16 -0.39 15.36
C GLY A 341 6.64 -1.45 16.36
N ASN A 342 6.53 -2.75 16.05
CA ASN A 342 7.11 -3.78 16.91
C ASN A 342 8.64 -3.87 16.77
N ASN A 343 9.18 -3.51 15.59
CA ASN A 343 10.61 -3.53 15.26
C ASN A 343 10.95 -2.24 14.52
N GLY A 344 10.99 -1.12 15.24
CA GLY A 344 11.14 0.22 14.66
C GLY A 344 12.48 0.43 13.96
N GLU A 345 13.57 -0.12 14.51
CA GLU A 345 14.91 -0.10 13.94
C GLU A 345 14.99 -0.86 12.61
N VAL A 346 14.25 -1.97 12.48
CA VAL A 346 14.14 -2.73 11.23
C VAL A 346 13.31 -1.96 10.21
N ALA A 347 12.24 -1.27 10.66
CA ALA A 347 11.45 -0.42 9.77
C ALA A 347 12.29 0.75 9.24
N TRP A 348 13.10 1.36 10.09
CA TRP A 348 14.06 2.40 9.66
C TRP A 348 15.03 1.88 8.60
N ALA A 349 15.64 0.71 8.83
CA ALA A 349 16.58 0.10 7.89
C ALA A 349 15.94 -0.22 6.53
N LYS A 350 14.67 -0.68 6.51
CA LYS A 350 13.97 -1.08 5.30
C LYS A 350 13.30 0.08 4.56
N TYR A 351 12.67 0.98 5.29
CA TYR A 351 11.77 2.00 4.72
C TYR A 351 12.24 3.44 4.96
N GLY A 352 13.31 3.65 5.74
CA GLY A 352 13.79 4.99 6.09
C GLY A 352 12.79 5.80 6.95
N SER A 353 11.94 5.10 7.70
CA SER A 353 10.89 5.69 8.51
C SER A 353 10.75 4.96 9.84
N TYR A 354 10.59 5.70 10.94
CA TYR A 354 10.41 5.12 12.28
C TYR A 354 8.90 5.05 12.61
N PRO A 355 8.30 3.86 12.73
CA PRO A 355 6.88 3.71 13.01
C PRO A 355 6.57 4.00 14.48
N LEU A 356 5.34 4.46 14.74
CA LEU A 356 4.82 4.66 16.08
C LEU A 356 3.78 3.59 16.44
N ARG A 357 3.82 3.13 17.70
CA ARG A 357 2.79 2.23 18.25
C ARG A 357 1.55 3.05 18.60
N ALA A 358 0.72 3.32 17.61
CA ALA A 358 -0.47 4.14 17.73
C ALA A 358 -1.70 3.38 17.20
N LYS A 359 -2.88 3.88 17.50
CA LYS A 359 -4.14 3.32 16.96
C LYS A 359 -4.25 3.47 15.44
N TYR A 360 -3.55 4.44 14.89
CA TYR A 360 -3.43 4.67 13.44
C TYR A 360 -2.23 3.95 12.79
N CYS A 361 -1.58 2.99 13.47
CA CYS A 361 -0.36 2.34 12.95
C CYS A 361 -0.55 1.69 11.57
N HIS A 362 -1.72 1.18 11.26
CA HIS A 362 -2.03 0.59 9.95
C HIS A 362 -2.03 1.64 8.82
N GLU A 363 -2.62 2.81 9.03
CA GLU A 363 -2.53 3.90 8.06
C GLU A 363 -1.11 4.47 7.99
N MET A 364 -0.42 4.59 9.12
CA MET A 364 0.98 4.99 9.16
C MET A 364 1.86 4.02 8.35
N ALA A 365 1.57 2.71 8.39
CA ALA A 365 2.25 1.69 7.60
C ALA A 365 2.07 1.93 6.08
N VAL A 366 0.83 2.20 5.63
CA VAL A 366 0.54 2.57 4.23
C VAL A 366 1.34 3.80 3.81
N ARG A 367 1.34 4.85 4.63
CA ARG A 367 2.05 6.11 4.37
C ARG A 367 3.57 5.95 4.42
N THR A 368 4.08 5.05 5.25
CA THR A 368 5.50 4.66 5.30
C THR A 368 5.92 4.00 3.99
N LEU A 369 5.14 3.04 3.48
CA LEU A 369 5.41 2.38 2.20
C LEU A 369 5.39 3.39 1.04
N LEU A 370 4.38 4.28 0.97
CA LEU A 370 4.32 5.34 -0.04
C LEU A 370 5.54 6.27 0.02
N GLY A 371 5.98 6.64 1.22
CA GLY A 371 7.20 7.43 1.42
C GLY A 371 8.45 6.72 0.88
N ALA A 372 8.56 5.42 1.12
CA ALA A 372 9.67 4.60 0.60
C ALA A 372 9.66 4.51 -0.93
N VAL A 373 8.48 4.29 -1.55
CA VAL A 373 8.33 4.29 -3.03
C VAL A 373 8.68 5.66 -3.60
N ALA A 374 8.22 6.76 -2.96
CA ALA A 374 8.54 8.12 -3.39
C ALA A 374 10.04 8.39 -3.31
N ASN A 375 10.70 7.98 -2.22
CA ASN A 375 12.14 8.14 -2.03
C ASN A 375 12.97 7.32 -3.05
N ALA A 376 12.49 6.15 -3.46
CA ALA A 376 13.09 5.39 -4.56
C ALA A 376 12.94 6.16 -5.89
N ALA A 377 11.74 6.66 -6.20
CA ALA A 377 11.43 7.34 -7.46
C ALA A 377 12.24 8.63 -7.68
N ILE A 378 12.40 9.46 -6.64
CA ILE A 378 13.08 10.77 -6.78
C ILE A 378 14.57 10.65 -7.15
N LYS A 379 15.24 9.54 -6.80
CA LYS A 379 16.63 9.27 -7.21
C LYS A 379 16.77 9.23 -8.74
N HIS A 380 15.72 8.80 -9.42
CA HIS A 380 15.64 8.66 -10.88
C HIS A 380 14.88 9.81 -11.56
N LYS A 381 14.76 10.99 -10.90
CA LYS A 381 14.00 12.16 -11.40
C LYS A 381 12.52 11.84 -11.64
N ARG A 382 12.01 10.77 -11.03
CA ARG A 382 10.61 10.36 -11.11
C ARG A 382 9.85 10.78 -9.85
N HIS A 383 8.53 10.79 -9.91
CA HIS A 383 7.64 11.02 -8.78
C HIS A 383 6.43 10.10 -8.89
N ILE A 384 5.78 9.87 -7.76
CA ILE A 384 4.59 9.02 -7.68
C ILE A 384 3.32 9.85 -7.50
N VAL A 385 2.22 9.29 -8.00
CA VAL A 385 0.86 9.78 -7.76
C VAL A 385 0.06 8.59 -7.24
N PRO A 386 -0.23 8.52 -5.93
CA PRO A 386 -1.06 7.46 -5.37
C PRO A 386 -2.48 7.54 -5.93
N VAL A 387 -3.00 6.41 -6.44
CA VAL A 387 -4.38 6.32 -6.96
C VAL A 387 -5.29 5.53 -6.03
N LEU A 388 -4.73 4.53 -5.32
CA LEU A 388 -5.39 3.81 -4.23
C LEU A 388 -4.32 3.21 -3.30
N SER A 389 -4.54 3.26 -1.99
CA SER A 389 -3.61 2.67 -1.02
C SER A 389 -4.40 2.19 0.19
N LEU A 390 -4.34 0.89 0.47
CA LEU A 390 -5.20 0.23 1.44
C LEU A 390 -4.41 -0.57 2.47
N SER A 391 -4.93 -0.60 3.69
CA SER A 391 -4.61 -1.62 4.69
C SER A 391 -5.67 -2.70 4.64
N ILE A 392 -5.26 -3.95 4.44
CA ILE A 392 -6.17 -5.09 4.23
C ILE A 392 -5.73 -6.23 5.15
N ASP A 393 -6.52 -6.51 6.17
CA ASP A 393 -6.27 -7.60 7.13
C ASP A 393 -4.81 -7.63 7.66
N PHE A 394 -3.94 -8.44 7.04
CA PHE A 394 -2.56 -8.68 7.46
C PHE A 394 -1.50 -8.09 6.52
N TYR A 395 -1.89 -7.27 5.53
CA TYR A 395 -0.97 -6.64 4.59
C TYR A 395 -1.46 -5.24 4.20
N ILE A 396 -0.55 -4.47 3.62
CA ILE A 396 -0.88 -3.22 2.95
C ILE A 396 -0.60 -3.33 1.46
N ARG A 397 -1.41 -2.64 0.65
CA ARG A 397 -1.25 -2.59 -0.80
C ARG A 397 -1.41 -1.18 -1.31
N VAL A 398 -0.46 -0.73 -2.12
CA VAL A 398 -0.46 0.59 -2.73
C VAL A 398 -0.44 0.48 -4.25
N PHE A 399 -1.19 1.36 -4.90
CA PHE A 399 -1.27 1.51 -6.34
C PHE A 399 -0.87 2.94 -6.68
N VAL A 400 0.21 3.11 -7.42
CA VAL A 400 0.74 4.43 -7.74
C VAL A 400 1.04 4.55 -9.23
N ARG A 401 0.73 5.71 -9.82
CA ARG A 401 1.22 6.09 -11.14
C ARG A 401 2.62 6.69 -11.02
N VAL A 402 3.51 6.36 -11.94
CA VAL A 402 4.91 6.81 -11.91
C VAL A 402 5.21 7.70 -13.10
N TYR A 403 5.65 8.93 -12.85
CA TYR A 403 5.94 9.93 -13.86
C TYR A 403 7.35 10.48 -13.73
N THR A 404 7.92 10.95 -14.84
CA THR A 404 9.22 11.63 -14.85
C THR A 404 9.00 13.14 -14.82
N SER A 405 9.43 13.81 -13.76
CA SER A 405 9.38 15.26 -13.64
C SER A 405 10.39 15.77 -12.62
N PRO A 406 11.50 16.40 -13.06
CA PRO A 406 12.47 17.02 -12.14
C PRO A 406 11.85 18.09 -11.23
N LEU A 407 10.79 18.75 -11.67
CA LEU A 407 10.07 19.73 -10.87
C LEU A 407 9.28 19.05 -9.73
N GLN A 408 8.49 18.02 -10.05
CA GLN A 408 7.71 17.28 -9.06
C GLN A 408 8.59 16.48 -8.09
N MET A 409 9.74 15.97 -8.57
CA MET A 409 10.75 15.37 -7.70
C MET A 409 11.18 16.35 -6.60
N LYS A 410 11.44 17.64 -6.92
CA LYS A 410 11.80 18.67 -5.94
C LYS A 410 10.67 18.98 -4.97
N ASN A 411 9.42 18.71 -5.34
CA ASN A 411 8.24 18.90 -4.50
C ASN A 411 8.03 17.76 -3.49
N THR A 412 8.65 16.59 -3.69
CA THR A 412 8.43 15.41 -2.82
C THR A 412 8.65 15.68 -1.33
N PRO A 413 9.66 16.44 -0.87
CA PRO A 413 9.83 16.72 0.56
C PRO A 413 8.66 17.48 1.20
N THR A 414 7.86 18.22 0.42
CA THR A 414 6.67 18.92 0.96
C THR A 414 5.49 17.97 1.21
N LYS A 415 5.57 16.75 0.66
CA LYS A 415 4.59 15.68 0.79
C LYS A 415 4.95 14.66 1.89
N LEU A 416 6.07 14.88 2.57
CA LEU A 416 6.57 14.04 3.65
C LEU A 416 6.51 14.79 4.97
N SER A 417 6.13 14.11 6.05
CA SER A 417 6.06 14.70 7.39
C SER A 417 6.56 13.73 8.45
N TYR A 418 7.21 14.27 9.47
CA TYR A 418 7.36 13.59 10.75
C TYR A 418 6.06 13.66 11.54
N VAL A 419 5.84 12.67 12.38
CA VAL A 419 4.66 12.58 13.26
C VAL A 419 5.14 12.74 14.69
N PHE A 420 4.60 13.71 15.40
CA PHE A 420 4.76 13.85 16.84
C PHE A 420 3.51 13.32 17.52
N GLN A 421 3.65 12.26 18.33
CA GLN A 421 2.56 11.65 19.08
C GLN A 421 2.78 11.83 20.58
N CYS A 422 1.82 12.40 21.27
CA CYS A 422 1.84 12.49 22.73
C CYS A 422 1.70 11.10 23.35
N VAL A 423 2.63 10.74 24.26
CA VAL A 423 2.61 9.42 24.90
C VAL A 423 1.51 9.27 25.95
N GLY A 424 0.90 10.36 26.39
CA GLY A 424 -0.15 10.37 27.40
C GLY A 424 -1.57 10.32 26.85
N CYS A 425 -1.84 11.00 25.73
CA CYS A 425 -3.20 11.18 25.23
C CYS A 425 -3.40 10.83 23.75
N ASP A 426 -2.36 10.32 23.09
CA ASP A 426 -2.36 9.96 21.66
C ASP A 426 -2.66 11.13 20.70
N SER A 427 -2.75 12.38 21.17
CA SER A 427 -2.80 13.55 20.30
C SER A 427 -1.57 13.59 19.42
N HIS A 428 -1.74 13.89 18.13
CA HIS A 428 -0.66 13.87 17.16
C HIS A 428 -0.66 15.10 16.28
N GLU A 429 0.56 15.50 15.86
CA GLU A 429 0.81 16.62 14.97
C GLU A 429 1.80 16.21 13.88
N LEU A 430 1.67 16.82 12.71
CA LEU A 430 2.50 16.55 11.55
C LEU A 430 3.48 17.69 11.30
N GLN A 431 4.77 17.36 11.26
CA GLN A 431 5.85 18.30 10.92
C GLN A 431 6.31 18.04 9.49
N PRO A 432 5.96 18.90 8.51
CA PRO A 432 6.44 18.76 7.14
C PRO A 432 7.97 18.78 7.05
N VAL A 433 8.54 17.90 6.23
CA VAL A 433 9.99 17.85 5.96
C VAL A 433 10.44 19.06 5.14
N GLY A 434 9.58 19.48 4.20
CA GLY A 434 9.84 20.62 3.33
C GLY A 434 8.63 21.53 3.19
N ARG A 435 8.85 22.72 2.66
CA ARG A 435 7.80 23.68 2.30
C ARG A 435 8.08 24.33 0.95
N MET A 436 7.00 24.70 0.27
CA MET A 436 7.06 25.45 -0.97
C MET A 436 6.79 26.93 -0.69
N VAL A 437 7.63 27.81 -1.23
CA VAL A 437 7.51 29.27 -1.11
C VAL A 437 7.51 29.86 -2.51
N THR A 438 6.40 30.50 -2.90
CA THR A 438 6.26 31.17 -4.19
C THR A 438 6.33 32.67 -4.00
N LYS A 439 7.24 33.34 -4.74
CA LYS A 439 7.32 34.80 -4.83
C LYS A 439 7.25 35.22 -6.29
N GLY A 440 6.14 35.86 -6.68
CA GLY A 440 5.82 36.11 -8.10
C GLY A 440 5.78 34.79 -8.88
N ASN A 441 6.51 34.70 -9.97
CA ASN A 441 6.60 33.50 -10.82
C ASN A 441 7.67 32.48 -10.38
N VAL A 442 8.38 32.72 -9.27
CA VAL A 442 9.47 31.86 -8.82
C VAL A 442 9.03 31.03 -7.63
N THR A 443 9.05 29.70 -7.78
CA THR A 443 8.82 28.73 -6.71
C THR A 443 10.14 28.17 -6.19
N LYS A 444 10.32 28.21 -4.87
CA LYS A 444 11.49 27.64 -4.16
C LYS A 444 11.01 26.61 -3.14
N TYR A 445 11.76 25.53 -3.03
CA TYR A 445 11.58 24.51 -1.99
C TYR A 445 12.57 24.78 -0.85
N GLN A 446 12.07 24.77 0.37
CA GLN A 446 12.82 25.11 1.59
C GLN A 446 12.58 24.04 2.65
N PRO A 447 13.47 23.93 3.66
CA PRO A 447 13.21 23.10 4.83
C PRO A 447 11.86 23.42 5.49
N GLY A 448 11.22 22.44 6.08
CA GLY A 448 10.01 22.65 6.89
C GLY A 448 10.26 23.67 8.01
N ALA A 449 9.22 24.38 8.41
CA ALA A 449 9.28 25.28 9.56
C ALA A 449 8.73 24.55 10.80
N GLY A 450 9.47 24.57 11.89
CA GLY A 450 9.07 23.92 13.13
C GLY A 450 9.93 24.35 14.32
N PRO A 451 9.72 23.73 15.50
CA PRO A 451 8.81 22.60 15.78
C PRO A 451 7.33 23.01 15.77
N VAL A 452 6.46 22.08 15.35
CA VAL A 452 4.99 22.25 15.36
C VAL A 452 4.38 21.96 16.76
N VAL A 453 5.14 21.29 17.62
CA VAL A 453 4.72 20.93 18.98
C VAL A 453 5.61 21.61 20.01
N PRO A 454 5.08 21.97 21.18
CA PRO A 454 5.89 22.39 22.33
C PRO A 454 6.61 21.17 22.94
N GLN A 455 7.48 21.43 23.90
CA GLN A 455 8.23 20.39 24.59
C GLN A 455 7.33 19.37 25.34
N ARG A 456 6.17 19.86 25.80
CA ARG A 456 5.14 19.05 26.47
C ARG A 456 3.78 19.31 25.84
N CYS A 457 2.95 18.26 25.79
CA CYS A 457 1.60 18.32 25.24
C CYS A 457 0.75 19.40 25.93
N ASN A 458 0.16 20.27 25.15
CA ASN A 458 -0.73 21.30 25.66
C ASN A 458 -1.97 20.73 26.35
N ASP A 459 -2.43 19.53 25.97
CA ASP A 459 -3.63 18.92 26.55
C ASP A 459 -3.36 18.23 27.88
N CYS A 460 -2.39 17.33 27.93
CA CYS A 460 -2.16 16.46 29.07
C CYS A 460 -0.82 16.67 29.81
N GLY A 461 0.12 17.46 29.26
CA GLY A 461 1.42 17.75 29.90
C GLY A 461 2.51 16.69 29.68
N TRP A 462 2.22 15.58 28.98
CA TRP A 462 3.22 14.54 28.70
C TRP A 462 4.10 14.92 27.49
N HIS A 463 5.20 14.18 27.29
CA HIS A 463 6.13 14.40 26.18
C HIS A 463 5.61 13.74 24.88
N TYR A 464 6.28 14.08 23.76
CA TYR A 464 5.99 13.50 22.47
C TYR A 464 7.04 12.48 22.06
N ASN A 465 6.62 11.41 21.39
CA ASN A 465 7.47 10.58 20.56
C ASN A 465 7.41 11.09 19.12
N MET A 466 8.54 11.01 18.40
CA MET A 466 8.65 11.36 16.99
C MET A 466 8.82 10.11 16.14
N GLY A 467 7.98 9.96 15.12
CA GLY A 467 8.07 8.93 14.10
C GLY A 467 8.12 9.51 12.70
N GLY A 468 8.21 8.67 11.70
CA GLY A 468 8.28 9.06 10.29
C GLY A 468 9.72 9.14 9.76
N PRO A 469 9.97 9.85 8.63
CA PRO A 469 8.95 10.55 7.84
C PRO A 469 7.97 9.63 7.13
N ILE A 470 6.73 10.08 6.98
CA ILE A 470 5.67 9.37 6.27
C ILE A 470 5.13 10.23 5.11
N TRP A 471 4.45 9.62 4.15
CA TRP A 471 3.70 10.34 3.12
C TRP A 471 2.49 11.03 3.75
N SER A 472 2.43 12.35 3.72
CA SER A 472 1.38 13.17 4.34
C SER A 472 0.34 13.70 3.35
N ASP A 473 0.60 13.61 2.04
CA ASP A 473 -0.36 13.95 0.99
C ASP A 473 -1.49 12.89 0.88
N PRO A 474 -2.52 13.12 0.06
CA PRO A 474 -3.55 12.14 -0.23
C PRO A 474 -2.99 10.78 -0.66
N ILE A 475 -3.61 9.71 -0.16
CA ILE A 475 -3.23 8.32 -0.43
C ILE A 475 -4.15 7.65 -1.46
N HIS A 476 -5.23 8.34 -1.87
CA HIS A 476 -6.17 7.93 -2.91
C HIS A 476 -6.42 9.10 -3.88
N ASP A 477 -6.76 8.77 -5.11
CA ASP A 477 -7.41 9.67 -6.05
C ASP A 477 -8.92 9.44 -6.01
N LYS A 478 -9.69 10.45 -5.66
CA LYS A 478 -11.14 10.36 -5.46
C LYS A 478 -11.89 9.88 -6.70
N GLN A 479 -11.52 10.41 -7.87
CA GLN A 479 -12.19 10.05 -9.11
C GLN A 479 -11.82 8.63 -9.54
N TRP A 480 -10.57 8.25 -9.37
CA TRP A 480 -10.11 6.89 -9.64
C TRP A 480 -10.85 5.87 -8.78
N VAL A 481 -10.95 6.12 -7.48
CA VAL A 481 -11.68 5.23 -6.55
C VAL A 481 -13.14 5.08 -6.95
N LYS A 482 -13.83 6.19 -7.30
CA LYS A 482 -15.22 6.15 -7.76
C LYS A 482 -15.40 5.32 -9.04
N ASN A 483 -14.50 5.48 -10.00
CA ASN A 483 -14.56 4.75 -11.25
C ASN A 483 -14.34 3.25 -11.02
N VAL A 484 -13.35 2.89 -10.18
CA VAL A 484 -13.10 1.49 -9.80
C VAL A 484 -14.27 0.89 -9.04
N LEU A 485 -14.89 1.64 -8.13
CA LEU A 485 -16.08 1.19 -7.40
C LEU A 485 -17.24 0.90 -8.37
N ALA A 486 -17.53 1.81 -9.29
CA ALA A 486 -18.57 1.63 -10.31
C ALA A 486 -18.28 0.44 -11.24
N GLU A 487 -17.02 0.21 -11.62
CA GLU A 487 -16.60 -0.95 -12.40
C GLU A 487 -16.84 -2.26 -11.63
N VAL A 488 -16.47 -2.31 -10.35
CA VAL A 488 -16.66 -3.47 -9.48
C VAL A 488 -18.16 -3.76 -9.27
N GLU A 489 -18.98 -2.73 -9.07
CA GLU A 489 -20.44 -2.88 -8.94
C GLU A 489 -21.09 -3.42 -10.22
N LYS A 490 -20.66 -2.92 -11.38
CA LYS A 490 -21.16 -3.35 -12.69
C LYS A 490 -20.80 -4.80 -13.01
N ASN A 491 -19.59 -5.24 -12.66
CA ASN A 491 -19.03 -6.54 -13.01
C ASN A 491 -18.88 -7.45 -11.78
N LYS A 492 -19.84 -7.41 -10.86
CA LYS A 492 -19.83 -8.09 -9.58
C LYS A 492 -19.39 -9.56 -9.67
N ASP A 493 -19.91 -10.29 -10.65
CA ASP A 493 -19.69 -11.74 -10.82
C ASP A 493 -18.26 -12.07 -11.28
N ALA A 494 -17.52 -11.10 -11.80
CA ALA A 494 -16.11 -11.26 -12.19
C ALA A 494 -15.15 -11.26 -10.98
N TYR A 495 -15.63 -10.87 -9.80
CA TYR A 495 -14.81 -10.69 -8.62
C TYR A 495 -15.18 -11.66 -7.50
N PRO A 496 -14.48 -12.80 -7.34
CA PRO A 496 -14.74 -13.73 -6.24
C PRO A 496 -14.70 -13.10 -4.84
N GLY A 497 -13.87 -12.07 -4.64
CA GLY A 497 -13.76 -11.28 -3.41
C GLY A 497 -14.65 -10.04 -3.36
N TYR A 498 -15.69 -9.93 -4.19
CA TYR A 498 -16.55 -8.77 -4.36
C TYR A 498 -16.92 -8.06 -3.06
N ASN A 499 -17.48 -8.77 -2.09
CA ASN A 499 -17.97 -8.15 -0.85
C ASN A 499 -16.86 -7.38 -0.10
N LYS A 500 -15.64 -7.90 -0.10
CA LYS A 500 -14.50 -7.28 0.57
C LYS A 500 -13.95 -6.09 -0.22
N ILE A 501 -13.76 -6.25 -1.54
CA ILE A 501 -13.24 -5.15 -2.37
C ILE A 501 -14.23 -3.99 -2.46
N HIS A 502 -15.53 -4.29 -2.60
CA HIS A 502 -16.58 -3.27 -2.59
C HIS A 502 -16.59 -2.47 -1.28
N ALA A 503 -16.51 -3.16 -0.13
CA ALA A 503 -16.44 -2.50 1.17
C ALA A 503 -15.20 -1.61 1.32
N LEU A 504 -14.02 -2.08 0.89
CA LEU A 504 -12.77 -1.32 0.96
C LEU A 504 -12.81 -0.08 0.07
N LEU A 505 -13.31 -0.21 -1.16
CA LEU A 505 -13.45 0.92 -2.10
C LEU A 505 -14.47 1.94 -1.62
N THR A 506 -15.59 1.48 -1.05
CA THR A 506 -16.59 2.36 -0.44
C THR A 506 -16.00 3.17 0.71
N LEU A 507 -15.22 2.54 1.59
CA LEU A 507 -14.53 3.22 2.68
C LEU A 507 -13.52 4.25 2.17
N ALA A 508 -12.75 3.89 1.13
CA ALA A 508 -11.78 4.79 0.51
C ALA A 508 -12.46 6.00 -0.18
N ASP A 509 -13.64 5.79 -0.79
CA ASP A 509 -14.42 6.91 -1.36
C ASP A 509 -14.97 7.85 -0.30
N GLU A 510 -15.39 7.32 0.86
CA GLU A 510 -15.98 8.12 1.93
C GLU A 510 -14.94 8.81 2.84
N GLU A 511 -13.67 8.46 2.74
CA GLU A 511 -12.60 8.95 3.61
C GLU A 511 -12.17 10.39 3.25
N LEU A 512 -11.82 11.21 4.27
CA LEU A 512 -11.18 12.50 4.09
C LEU A 512 -9.74 12.30 3.60
N LEU A 513 -9.44 12.72 2.37
CA LEU A 513 -8.16 12.47 1.71
C LEU A 513 -7.04 13.39 2.18
N ASP A 514 -7.39 14.62 2.54
CA ASP A 514 -6.49 15.69 2.96
C ASP A 514 -6.19 15.70 4.47
N VAL A 515 -6.74 14.73 5.20
CA VAL A 515 -6.51 14.54 6.64
C VAL A 515 -5.71 13.25 6.85
N PRO A 516 -4.40 13.32 7.08
CA PRO A 516 -3.59 12.16 7.41
C PRO A 516 -3.88 11.66 8.82
N LEU A 517 -3.83 10.32 8.98
CA LEU A 517 -4.04 9.61 10.24
C LEU A 517 -5.47 9.79 10.81
N HIS A 518 -5.72 9.26 11.99
CA HIS A 518 -7.05 9.31 12.62
C HIS A 518 -6.95 9.18 14.14
N TYR A 519 -7.97 9.62 14.84
CA TYR A 519 -8.17 9.37 16.27
C TYR A 519 -9.00 8.10 16.47
N ASP A 520 -8.87 7.47 17.63
CA ASP A 520 -9.72 6.35 18.06
C ASP A 520 -10.56 6.78 19.27
N LEU A 521 -11.87 6.81 19.07
CA LEU A 521 -12.80 7.32 20.09
C LEU A 521 -12.75 6.52 21.40
N HIS A 522 -12.56 5.20 21.29
CA HIS A 522 -12.46 4.35 22.50
C HIS A 522 -11.14 4.59 23.24
N SER A 523 -10.04 4.82 22.54
CA SER A 523 -8.76 5.20 23.13
C SER A 523 -8.88 6.53 23.86
N MET A 524 -9.52 7.53 23.25
CA MET A 524 -9.76 8.84 23.87
C MET A 524 -10.63 8.72 25.13
N GLY A 525 -11.73 7.97 25.06
CA GLY A 525 -12.56 7.68 26.23
C GLY A 525 -11.80 6.94 27.33
N GLY A 526 -10.94 5.99 26.93
CA GLY A 526 -10.04 5.26 27.81
C GLY A 526 -9.02 6.15 28.52
N THR A 527 -8.49 7.17 27.84
CA THR A 527 -7.60 8.19 28.42
C THR A 527 -8.30 8.96 29.54
N LEU A 528 -9.56 9.37 29.33
CA LEU A 528 -10.36 10.09 30.32
C LEU A 528 -11.02 9.17 31.37
N LYS A 529 -10.96 7.84 31.20
CA LYS A 529 -11.66 6.85 32.03
C LYS A 529 -13.18 7.02 32.05
N VAL A 530 -13.73 7.50 30.93
CA VAL A 530 -15.18 7.63 30.73
C VAL A 530 -15.65 6.65 29.65
N THR A 531 -16.92 6.26 29.71
CA THR A 531 -17.56 5.57 28.58
C THR A 531 -17.75 6.60 27.46
N PRO A 532 -17.15 6.41 26.29
CA PRO A 532 -17.24 7.38 25.22
C PRO A 532 -18.67 7.51 24.69
N PRO A 533 -19.05 8.66 24.11
CA PRO A 533 -20.32 8.81 23.42
C PRO A 533 -20.43 7.84 22.23
N ASN A 534 -21.65 7.57 21.77
CA ASN A 534 -21.84 6.84 20.52
C ASN A 534 -21.11 7.55 19.37
N ALA A 535 -20.50 6.81 18.45
CA ALA A 535 -19.71 7.36 17.35
C ALA A 535 -20.49 8.35 16.48
N TRP A 536 -21.78 8.11 16.22
CA TRP A 536 -22.63 9.07 15.50
C TRP A 536 -22.76 10.39 16.25
N LEU A 537 -23.01 10.32 17.58
CA LEU A 537 -23.16 11.50 18.43
C LEU A 537 -21.86 12.31 18.48
N PHE A 538 -20.72 11.64 18.67
CA PHE A 538 -19.41 12.27 18.67
C PHE A 538 -19.08 12.95 17.34
N LYS A 539 -19.30 12.27 16.22
CA LYS A 539 -19.14 12.86 14.88
C LYS A 539 -20.08 14.04 14.64
N SER A 540 -21.33 13.97 15.16
CA SER A 540 -22.26 15.09 15.08
C SER A 540 -21.75 16.32 15.84
N ALA A 541 -21.20 16.13 17.03
CA ALA A 541 -20.61 17.23 17.81
C ALA A 541 -19.41 17.86 17.10
N ILE A 542 -18.57 17.08 16.42
CA ILE A 542 -17.45 17.58 15.59
C ILE A 542 -17.99 18.45 14.44
N ILE A 543 -19.02 17.97 13.72
CA ILE A 543 -19.62 18.72 12.60
C ILE A 543 -20.29 20.02 13.11
N ASN A 544 -21.02 19.94 14.22
CA ASN A 544 -21.67 21.10 14.83
C ASN A 544 -20.66 22.16 15.32
N ALA A 545 -19.43 21.74 15.60
CA ALA A 545 -18.30 22.62 15.91
C ALA A 545 -17.63 23.23 14.66
N GLY A 546 -18.13 22.91 13.45
CA GLY A 546 -17.65 23.46 12.18
C GLY A 546 -16.54 22.65 11.50
N TYR A 547 -16.21 21.46 11.98
CA TYR A 547 -15.16 20.61 11.42
C TYR A 547 -15.70 19.49 10.54
N ARG A 548 -14.88 19.01 9.62
CA ARG A 548 -15.19 17.84 8.78
C ARG A 548 -14.85 16.56 9.53
N VAL A 549 -15.57 15.48 9.21
CA VAL A 549 -15.32 14.17 9.81
C VAL A 549 -15.63 13.04 8.84
N SER A 550 -14.83 11.98 8.89
CA SER A 550 -15.10 10.71 8.21
C SER A 550 -14.70 9.52 9.08
N SER A 551 -14.94 8.31 8.57
CA SER A 551 -14.31 7.09 9.09
C SER A 551 -12.97 6.86 8.41
N ALA A 552 -12.14 5.97 8.96
CA ALA A 552 -10.89 5.49 8.35
C ALA A 552 -11.12 4.08 7.77
N HIS A 553 -10.54 3.78 6.59
CA HIS A 553 -10.62 2.43 6.01
C HIS A 553 -9.79 1.41 6.80
N SER A 554 -8.72 1.87 7.44
CA SER A 554 -7.76 1.04 8.18
C SER A 554 -8.18 0.67 9.60
N ASN A 555 -9.23 1.33 10.14
CA ASN A 555 -9.72 1.10 11.49
C ASN A 555 -11.24 1.38 11.59
N PRO A 556 -12.08 0.38 11.94
CA PRO A 556 -13.53 0.57 12.08
C PRO A 556 -13.93 1.60 13.15
N LEU A 557 -13.08 1.83 14.16
CA LEU A 557 -13.26 2.82 15.22
C LEU A 557 -12.58 4.15 14.94
N GLY A 558 -11.89 4.26 13.80
CA GLY A 558 -11.15 5.44 13.39
C GLY A 558 -12.05 6.61 13.06
N VAL A 559 -11.69 7.78 13.57
CA VAL A 559 -12.34 9.06 13.30
C VAL A 559 -11.31 10.00 12.69
N LYS A 560 -11.45 10.27 11.40
CA LYS A 560 -10.67 11.29 10.69
C LYS A 560 -11.38 12.63 10.76
N THR A 561 -10.65 13.68 11.10
CA THR A 561 -11.19 15.04 11.19
C THR A 561 -10.07 16.07 11.07
N ASP A 562 -10.38 17.22 10.53
CA ASP A 562 -9.52 18.41 10.54
C ASP A 562 -9.64 19.23 11.83
N ALA A 563 -10.41 18.76 12.81
CA ALA A 563 -10.48 19.35 14.14
C ALA A 563 -9.13 19.20 14.87
N PRO A 564 -8.59 20.26 15.48
CA PRO A 564 -7.41 20.15 16.32
C PRO A 564 -7.71 19.29 17.57
N ALA A 565 -6.69 18.66 18.12
CA ALA A 565 -6.82 17.78 19.28
C ALA A 565 -7.54 18.48 20.46
N GLU A 566 -7.25 19.75 20.70
CA GLU A 566 -7.89 20.57 21.74
C GLU A 566 -9.43 20.59 21.61
N ALA A 567 -9.95 20.76 20.38
CA ALA A 567 -11.39 20.77 20.14
C ALA A 567 -12.03 19.41 20.41
N LEU A 568 -11.35 18.32 20.06
CA LEU A 568 -11.83 16.97 20.35
C LEU A 568 -11.87 16.72 21.88
N TRP A 569 -10.84 17.19 22.61
CA TRP A 569 -10.82 17.10 24.07
C TRP A 569 -11.88 17.97 24.71
N ASP A 570 -12.19 19.15 24.17
CA ASP A 570 -13.28 20.01 24.65
C ASP A 570 -14.65 19.32 24.51
N ILE A 571 -14.91 18.68 23.36
CA ILE A 571 -16.12 17.88 23.16
C ILE A 571 -16.22 16.77 24.23
N LEU A 572 -15.12 16.05 24.50
CA LEU A 572 -15.11 14.99 25.48
C LEU A 572 -15.13 15.50 26.92
N ARG A 573 -14.59 16.70 27.23
CA ARG A 573 -14.78 17.40 28.52
C ARG A 573 -16.24 17.70 28.78
N CYS A 574 -16.96 18.22 27.75
CA CYS A 574 -18.40 18.43 27.87
C CYS A 574 -19.16 17.12 28.15
N TRP A 575 -18.75 16.03 27.48
CA TRP A 575 -19.35 14.71 27.72
C TRP A 575 -19.10 14.21 29.14
N ALA A 576 -17.89 14.41 29.66
CA ALA A 576 -17.47 13.93 30.99
C ALA A 576 -18.19 14.64 32.15
N LYS A 577 -18.77 15.83 31.94
CA LYS A 577 -19.60 16.54 32.95
C LYS A 577 -20.83 15.71 33.32
N ASP A 578 -21.49 15.11 32.31
CA ASP A 578 -22.68 14.27 32.49
C ASP A 578 -22.33 12.78 32.72
N HIS A 579 -21.10 12.39 32.40
CA HIS A 579 -20.60 11.02 32.49
C HIS A 579 -19.25 11.00 33.24
N PRO A 580 -19.26 11.22 34.55
CA PRO A 580 -18.04 11.41 35.34
C PRO A 580 -17.09 10.22 35.25
N PRO A 581 -15.77 10.46 35.23
CA PRO A 581 -14.76 9.42 35.16
C PRO A 581 -14.76 8.56 36.44
N LYS A 582 -14.30 7.31 36.28
CA LYS A 582 -14.01 6.44 37.45
C LYS A 582 -12.79 7.00 38.18
N ALA A 583 -12.86 7.08 39.50
CA ALA A 583 -11.77 7.54 40.35
C ALA A 583 -10.46 6.78 40.09
N GLN A 584 -9.34 7.52 40.05
CA GLN A 584 -7.99 6.97 39.82
C GLN A 584 -7.10 7.28 41.06
N PRO A 585 -6.20 6.37 41.42
CA PRO A 585 -5.32 6.56 42.59
C PRO A 585 -4.05 7.39 42.28
N GLN A 586 -3.77 7.75 41.06
CA GLN A 586 -2.54 8.41 40.61
C GLN A 586 -2.86 9.50 39.56
N PRO A 587 -2.05 10.57 39.47
CA PRO A 587 -2.18 11.56 38.40
C PRO A 587 -2.13 10.90 37.01
N THR A 588 -3.13 11.15 36.19
CA THR A 588 -3.27 10.57 34.84
C THR A 588 -3.32 11.66 33.77
N PRO A 589 -2.98 11.33 32.51
CA PRO A 589 -3.20 12.26 31.39
C PRO A 589 -4.64 12.76 31.31
N GLY A 590 -5.61 11.89 31.65
CA GLY A 590 -7.04 12.22 31.64
C GLY A 590 -7.42 13.28 32.67
N GLU A 591 -6.88 13.22 33.89
CA GLU A 591 -7.10 14.26 34.92
C GLU A 591 -6.57 15.61 34.47
N ALA A 592 -5.36 15.66 33.90
CA ALA A 592 -4.80 16.90 33.37
C ALA A 592 -5.66 17.50 32.24
N ILE A 593 -6.27 16.65 31.40
CA ILE A 593 -7.20 17.08 30.36
C ILE A 593 -8.50 17.60 31.00
N LEU A 594 -9.08 16.88 31.95
CA LEU A 594 -10.36 17.23 32.58
C LEU A 594 -10.26 18.44 33.53
N ALA A 595 -9.07 18.74 34.07
CA ALA A 595 -8.84 19.93 34.89
C ALA A 595 -8.94 21.25 34.13
N LYS A 596 -9.02 21.21 32.79
CA LYS A 596 -9.15 22.39 31.94
C LYS A 596 -10.61 22.67 31.62
N GLU A 597 -11.00 23.93 31.68
CA GLU A 597 -12.30 24.33 31.19
C GLU A 597 -12.37 24.26 29.65
N PRO A 598 -13.45 23.69 29.09
CA PRO A 598 -13.62 23.65 27.65
C PRO A 598 -13.83 25.04 27.06
N LYS A 599 -13.10 25.38 26.03
CA LYS A 599 -13.30 26.61 25.24
C LYS A 599 -14.46 26.45 24.26
N LEU A 600 -14.68 25.23 23.80
CA LEU A 600 -15.74 24.83 22.87
C LEU A 600 -16.83 24.11 23.66
N ILE A 601 -18.09 24.58 23.53
CA ILE A 601 -19.24 23.91 24.11
C ILE A 601 -19.83 22.95 23.07
N ALA A 602 -19.87 21.67 23.39
CA ALA A 602 -20.34 20.63 22.48
C ALA A 602 -21.85 20.74 22.23
N ASN A 603 -22.24 20.78 20.95
CA ASN A 603 -23.62 20.63 20.53
C ASN A 603 -23.87 19.19 20.09
N TRP A 604 -24.68 18.47 20.85
CA TRP A 604 -24.98 17.05 20.66
C TRP A 604 -26.16 16.78 19.71
N THR A 605 -26.68 17.79 19.02
CA THR A 605 -27.74 17.60 18.03
C THR A 605 -27.23 16.70 16.90
N ARG A 606 -27.93 15.60 16.68
CA ARG A 606 -27.56 14.62 15.64
C ARG A 606 -27.72 15.24 14.24
N VAL A 607 -26.69 15.10 13.43
CA VAL A 607 -26.69 15.51 12.02
C VAL A 607 -26.57 14.28 11.11
N PRO A 608 -27.35 14.21 10.00
CA PRO A 608 -27.32 13.07 9.08
C PRO A 608 -25.94 12.82 8.49
N ASN A 609 -25.18 13.87 8.16
CA ASN A 609 -23.84 13.77 7.55
C ASN A 609 -22.75 13.21 8.49
N ALA A 610 -23.05 13.02 9.78
CA ALA A 610 -22.17 12.30 10.71
C ALA A 610 -22.15 10.79 10.46
N GLN A 611 -23.14 10.28 9.72
CA GLN A 611 -23.12 8.94 9.15
C GLN A 611 -22.76 9.04 7.66
N SER A 612 -21.85 8.19 7.22
CA SER A 612 -21.51 8.11 5.81
C SER A 612 -22.70 7.60 4.97
N LYS A 613 -22.62 7.76 3.65
CA LYS A 613 -23.64 7.26 2.72
C LYS A 613 -23.87 5.76 2.92
N SER A 614 -22.78 4.97 2.95
CA SER A 614 -22.85 3.52 3.13
C SER A 614 -23.48 3.11 4.46
N GLN A 615 -23.24 3.87 5.55
CA GLN A 615 -23.87 3.61 6.85
C GLN A 615 -25.38 3.84 6.82
N ARG A 616 -25.84 4.87 6.13
CA ARG A 616 -27.28 5.17 5.99
C ARG A 616 -27.99 4.15 5.11
N GLU A 617 -27.32 3.63 4.09
CA GLU A 617 -27.84 2.66 3.15
C GLU A 617 -27.67 1.21 3.64
N GLY A 618 -27.01 0.98 4.78
CA GLY A 618 -26.78 -0.35 5.34
C GLY A 618 -25.76 -1.18 4.55
N THR A 619 -24.93 -0.54 3.71
CA THR A 619 -23.88 -1.21 2.94
C THR A 619 -22.81 -1.78 3.90
N PRO A 620 -22.45 -3.08 3.79
CA PRO A 620 -21.39 -3.66 4.61
C PRO A 620 -20.05 -2.96 4.38
N ARG A 621 -19.42 -2.47 5.46
CA ARG A 621 -18.16 -1.71 5.40
C ARG A 621 -16.94 -2.50 5.88
N PHE A 622 -17.15 -3.40 6.83
CA PHE A 622 -16.13 -4.29 7.39
C PHE A 622 -16.68 -5.72 7.41
N PRO A 623 -16.80 -6.36 6.23
CA PRO A 623 -17.34 -7.72 6.17
C PRO A 623 -16.45 -8.70 6.92
N VAL A 624 -17.07 -9.64 7.61
CA VAL A 624 -16.39 -10.74 8.29
C VAL A 624 -15.66 -11.60 7.27
N ASN A 625 -14.48 -12.08 7.62
CA ASN A 625 -13.74 -12.99 6.77
C ASN A 625 -14.51 -14.30 6.58
N PRO A 626 -14.52 -14.89 5.37
CA PRO A 626 -15.40 -15.99 5.03
C PRO A 626 -15.09 -17.32 5.73
N GLU A 627 -13.88 -17.47 6.29
CA GLU A 627 -13.41 -18.69 6.96
C GLU A 627 -12.65 -18.37 8.23
N GLU A 628 -12.70 -19.28 9.22
CA GLU A 628 -11.82 -19.24 10.37
C GLU A 628 -10.35 -19.37 9.94
N ASN A 629 -9.45 -18.72 10.68
CA ASN A 629 -8.01 -18.67 10.36
C ASN A 629 -7.70 -18.09 8.97
N TRP A 630 -8.51 -17.12 8.53
CA TRP A 630 -8.27 -16.31 7.36
C TRP A 630 -7.06 -15.40 7.59
N GLY A 631 -5.88 -15.88 7.23
CA GLY A 631 -4.63 -15.17 7.47
C GLY A 631 -3.47 -15.75 6.67
N PRO A 632 -2.26 -15.20 6.82
CA PRO A 632 -1.10 -15.65 6.09
C PRO A 632 -0.78 -17.10 6.49
N LYS A 633 -0.78 -18.00 5.51
CA LYS A 633 -0.31 -19.37 5.70
C LYS A 633 1.22 -19.41 5.56
N ARG A 634 1.87 -20.39 6.20
CA ARG A 634 3.32 -20.59 6.06
C ARG A 634 3.65 -20.99 4.62
N ARG A 635 4.83 -20.56 4.14
CA ARG A 635 5.37 -20.99 2.85
C ARG A 635 5.41 -22.51 2.77
N ALA A 636 5.07 -23.10 1.62
CA ALA A 636 5.22 -24.52 1.38
C ALA A 636 6.68 -24.92 1.62
N GLY A 637 6.91 -26.08 2.25
CA GLY A 637 8.24 -26.55 2.61
C GLY A 637 8.80 -26.06 3.95
N THR A 638 8.14 -25.10 4.65
CA THR A 638 8.59 -24.63 5.98
C THR A 638 7.83 -25.26 7.16
N ALA A 639 7.05 -26.32 6.93
CA ALA A 639 6.35 -27.04 7.98
C ALA A 639 7.34 -27.85 8.82
N LYS A 640 7.89 -27.25 9.88
CA LYS A 640 8.47 -28.03 10.98
C LYS A 640 7.31 -28.78 11.66
N GLY A 641 7.52 -30.08 11.86
CA GLY A 641 6.57 -30.93 12.55
C GLY A 641 6.14 -30.32 13.90
N LYS A 642 4.95 -30.61 14.36
CA LYS A 642 4.31 -30.08 15.58
C LYS A 642 5.08 -30.34 16.88
N ASN A 643 6.24 -30.97 16.88
CA ASN A 643 6.92 -31.51 18.07
C ASN A 643 8.38 -31.05 18.31
N GLU A 644 8.86 -29.97 17.70
CA GLU A 644 10.14 -29.40 18.12
C GLU A 644 9.99 -27.97 18.64
N ARG A 645 9.51 -27.84 19.88
CA ARG A 645 9.99 -26.78 20.75
C ARG A 645 11.40 -27.16 21.21
N VAL A 646 12.40 -26.82 20.43
CA VAL A 646 13.78 -26.75 20.91
C VAL A 646 13.78 -25.65 21.94
N SER A 647 13.94 -26.03 23.21
CA SER A 647 14.05 -25.10 24.31
C SER A 647 15.25 -24.18 24.04
N LYS A 648 15.13 -22.91 24.42
CA LYS A 648 16.19 -21.89 24.30
C LYS A 648 17.52 -22.33 24.97
N LYS A 649 17.47 -23.37 25.80
CA LYS A 649 18.60 -23.96 26.54
C LYS A 649 19.57 -24.77 25.67
N ALA A 650 19.16 -25.25 24.50
CA ALA A 650 20.04 -26.04 23.62
C ALA A 650 20.86 -25.20 22.63
N ARG A 651 20.72 -23.86 22.62
CA ARG A 651 21.52 -22.98 21.80
C ARG A 651 22.71 -22.34 22.52
N ASP A 652 22.70 -22.37 23.83
CA ASP A 652 23.78 -21.76 24.64
C ASP A 652 24.89 -22.79 24.97
N GLU A 653 24.70 -24.07 24.65
CA GLU A 653 25.70 -25.13 24.86
C GLU A 653 26.53 -25.47 23.60
N GLU A 654 26.34 -24.80 22.47
CA GLU A 654 27.11 -25.03 21.22
C GLU A 654 28.11 -23.88 20.94
N TYR A 655 28.29 -22.94 21.89
CA TYR A 655 29.24 -21.82 21.81
C TYR A 655 30.06 -21.62 23.09
N GLU A 656 30.36 -22.70 23.85
CA GLU A 656 31.45 -22.70 24.81
C GLU A 656 32.63 -23.60 24.36
#